data_aabda0183d5cd64fa296b5e063298ee5
#
_entry.id   aabda0183d5cd64fa296b5e063298ee5
#
_cell.length_a   1.000
_cell.length_b   1.000
_cell.length_c   1.000
_cell.angle_alpha   90.00
_cell.angle_beta   90.00
_cell.angle_gamma   90.00
#
_symmetry.space_group_name_H-M   'P 1'
#
loop_
_entity.id
_entity.type
_entity.pdbx_description
1 polymer ?
#
loop_
_entity_poly.entity_id
_entity_poly.type
_entity_poly.pdbx_seq_one_letter_code
_entity_poly.pdbx_strand_id
1 'polypeptide(L)'
;MVVSAENADRFIAAAEKENLSATPVAEVTDKNRLVMHWNGRTIVDLSRDFLNSNGSAKHIAVEVAAPALRQPEKETGSASERWMQRVGSLNVASQKGLVQRFDSTISGGTVLLPFGGKYQLSPSQVMAAKIPVLDGKTTTCSMMAWGFDPYLSEQSPYHGAMYAVIESIAKLAAAGADWRHCWLSFQEYFEKLGRDADRWGKPFAALLGALRAQLELGAGAIGGKDSMSGSFEELHVPPTLISFAVSTQKIDRIISTEFKAAGHPVYLFAPKTDANGLPDFESLRTMLDTVRDRIADGTAVTGWAVGAGGICEGITKMALGNGIGFAFEEGTDVDRVFAPLHGAILLECVGECEGGELLGCTTENFEIRLDGETIHGLSMQGRWEETLHSIYPYHMPTPKEAAPEVRWDGGMVIASTEKFAKPRVLIPVFPGTNCEYDVARVFAMEGAAPEIFVVRNRTSAEIEESAKAFADLIRQSQIVSVPGGFSGGDEPDGSGKFITAFFRSPAVTEAVMELLKNRDGLMNGICNGFQALIKLGLVPYGEIVDIKADDPTLTFNKIGRHQSTMVRTKVVSNRSPWLSECELGGVYTVGLSHGEGRFVCSEKQFADLVANGQIASQYVDLAGKPSMEVDYNPNGSSYAVEGITSPDGRVFGKMAHFERFSEGVYRNIEGHKYQPIFKGAVKYYK
;
A
#
# COMPACT_ATOMS: atom_id res chain seq x y z
N MET A 1 -23.01 15.48 -9.73
CA MET A 1 -22.84 16.47 -8.63
C MET A 1 -23.96 17.47 -8.73
N VAL A 2 -24.46 18.01 -7.62
CA VAL A 2 -25.45 19.10 -7.58
C VAL A 2 -24.72 20.35 -7.08
N VAL A 3 -24.82 21.45 -7.84
CA VAL A 3 -24.24 22.76 -7.50
C VAL A 3 -25.32 23.82 -7.60
N SER A 4 -25.20 24.93 -6.87
CA SER A 4 -26.11 26.04 -7.04
C SER A 4 -25.96 26.68 -8.44
N ALA A 5 -27.03 27.21 -9.00
CA ALA A 5 -27.02 27.81 -10.35
C ALA A 5 -25.92 28.88 -10.50
N GLU A 6 -25.73 29.70 -9.48
CA GLU A 6 -24.71 30.77 -9.43
C GLU A 6 -23.26 30.25 -9.47
N ASN A 7 -23.02 28.99 -9.07
CA ASN A 7 -21.70 28.34 -9.05
C ASN A 7 -21.46 27.41 -10.24
N ALA A 8 -22.44 27.23 -11.15
CA ALA A 8 -22.32 26.27 -12.25
C ALA A 8 -21.15 26.60 -13.19
N ASP A 9 -21.05 27.85 -13.65
CA ASP A 9 -19.97 28.29 -14.54
C ASP A 9 -18.58 28.18 -13.85
N ARG A 10 -18.52 28.52 -12.57
CA ARG A 10 -17.28 28.37 -11.78
C ARG A 10 -16.85 26.92 -11.67
N PHE A 11 -17.80 26.01 -11.48
CA PHE A 11 -17.54 24.58 -11.42
C PHE A 11 -17.04 24.04 -12.78
N ILE A 12 -17.69 24.45 -13.88
CA ILE A 12 -17.28 24.06 -15.24
C ILE A 12 -15.84 24.54 -15.51
N ALA A 13 -15.55 25.81 -15.23
CA ALA A 13 -14.22 26.38 -15.42
C ALA A 13 -13.15 25.68 -14.53
N ALA A 14 -13.51 25.24 -13.32
CA ALA A 14 -12.61 24.45 -12.47
C ALA A 14 -12.35 23.07 -13.05
N ALA A 15 -13.37 22.39 -13.58
CA ALA A 15 -13.21 21.10 -14.24
C ALA A 15 -12.30 21.18 -15.48
N GLU A 16 -12.47 22.25 -16.28
CA GLU A 16 -11.63 22.48 -17.47
C GLU A 16 -10.15 22.66 -17.14
N LYS A 17 -9.83 23.30 -16.01
CA LYS A 17 -8.45 23.43 -15.53
C LYS A 17 -7.82 22.07 -15.19
N GLU A 18 -8.63 21.11 -14.75
CA GLU A 18 -8.22 19.74 -14.43
C GLU A 18 -8.31 18.79 -15.64
N ASN A 19 -8.36 19.33 -16.87
CA ASN A 19 -8.51 18.55 -18.12
C ASN A 19 -9.79 17.70 -18.17
N LEU A 20 -10.85 18.12 -17.47
CA LEU A 20 -12.14 17.44 -17.38
C LEU A 20 -13.22 18.22 -18.12
N SER A 21 -14.23 17.51 -18.64
CA SER A 21 -15.45 18.11 -19.18
C SER A 21 -16.56 18.06 -18.14
N ALA A 22 -17.22 19.18 -17.92
CA ALA A 22 -18.42 19.25 -17.10
C ALA A 22 -19.58 19.85 -17.90
N THR A 23 -20.72 19.18 -17.89
CA THR A 23 -21.90 19.60 -18.63
C THR A 23 -23.12 19.59 -17.74
N PRO A 24 -23.90 20.66 -17.61
CA PRO A 24 -25.20 20.66 -16.96
C PRO A 24 -26.15 19.71 -17.70
N VAL A 25 -26.68 18.71 -16.98
CA VAL A 25 -27.57 17.69 -17.56
C VAL A 25 -28.99 17.73 -17.01
N ALA A 26 -29.19 18.42 -15.89
CA ALA A 26 -30.49 18.51 -15.24
C ALA A 26 -30.55 19.70 -14.27
N GLU A 27 -31.77 20.10 -13.91
CA GLU A 27 -32.08 21.06 -12.85
C GLU A 27 -32.94 20.38 -11.77
N VAL A 28 -32.67 20.72 -10.51
CA VAL A 28 -33.52 20.29 -9.39
C VAL A 28 -34.74 21.19 -9.35
N THR A 29 -35.94 20.58 -9.34
CA THR A 29 -37.22 21.30 -9.35
C THR A 29 -38.03 20.98 -8.08
N ASP A 30 -39.03 21.80 -7.80
CA ASP A 30 -39.99 21.58 -6.72
C ASP A 30 -41.19 20.69 -7.09
N LYS A 31 -41.21 20.17 -8.33
CA LYS A 31 -42.37 19.41 -8.89
C LYS A 31 -42.49 17.99 -8.32
N ASN A 32 -41.59 17.55 -7.44
CA ASN A 32 -41.58 16.20 -6.85
C ASN A 32 -41.67 15.06 -7.89
N ARG A 33 -41.03 15.25 -9.06
CA ARG A 33 -41.00 14.29 -10.17
C ARG A 33 -39.60 14.18 -10.77
N LEU A 34 -39.25 13.00 -11.29
CA LEU A 34 -38.14 12.81 -12.20
C LEU A 34 -38.69 12.86 -13.63
N VAL A 35 -38.28 13.87 -14.38
CA VAL A 35 -38.68 14.03 -15.78
C VAL A 35 -37.43 14.03 -16.65
N MET A 36 -37.43 13.23 -17.71
CA MET A 36 -36.32 13.18 -18.69
C MET A 36 -36.85 13.40 -20.09
N HIS A 37 -36.18 14.27 -20.83
CA HIS A 37 -36.47 14.59 -22.23
C HIS A 37 -35.36 14.08 -23.14
N TRP A 38 -35.73 13.52 -24.28
CA TRP A 38 -34.82 13.11 -25.34
C TRP A 38 -35.39 13.47 -26.72
N ASN A 39 -34.63 14.18 -27.52
CA ASN A 39 -35.05 14.63 -28.85
C ASN A 39 -36.47 15.23 -28.88
N GLY A 40 -36.75 16.14 -27.92
CA GLY A 40 -38.04 16.84 -27.82
C GLY A 40 -39.22 16.01 -27.31
N ARG A 41 -38.97 14.75 -26.86
CA ARG A 41 -39.99 13.87 -26.26
C ARG A 41 -39.69 13.60 -24.81
N THR A 42 -40.72 13.56 -23.99
CA THR A 42 -40.61 13.06 -22.62
C THR A 42 -40.53 11.55 -22.66
N ILE A 43 -39.41 11.01 -22.17
CA ILE A 43 -39.14 9.57 -22.13
C ILE A 43 -39.30 8.98 -20.73
N VAL A 44 -39.18 9.82 -19.69
CA VAL A 44 -39.42 9.44 -18.27
C VAL A 44 -40.24 10.57 -17.64
N ASP A 45 -41.29 10.19 -16.90
CA ASP A 45 -42.07 11.09 -16.05
C ASP A 45 -42.60 10.30 -14.85
N LEU A 46 -41.82 10.24 -13.75
CA LEU A 46 -42.09 9.46 -12.57
C LEU A 46 -42.22 10.33 -11.32
N SER A 47 -43.21 10.05 -10.50
CA SER A 47 -43.34 10.74 -9.21
C SER A 47 -42.26 10.28 -8.22
N ARG A 48 -41.85 11.16 -7.31
CA ARG A 48 -40.95 10.80 -6.20
C ARG A 48 -41.58 9.75 -5.30
N ASP A 49 -42.89 9.80 -5.10
CA ASP A 49 -43.60 8.82 -4.29
C ASP A 49 -43.46 7.41 -4.89
N PHE A 50 -43.58 7.29 -6.21
CA PHE A 50 -43.31 6.02 -6.89
C PHE A 50 -41.84 5.59 -6.74
N LEU A 51 -40.89 6.50 -6.96
CA LEU A 51 -39.46 6.21 -6.84
C LEU A 51 -39.07 5.80 -5.39
N ASN A 52 -39.73 6.39 -4.39
CA ASN A 52 -39.50 6.09 -2.98
C ASN A 52 -40.27 4.83 -2.49
N SER A 53 -41.15 4.26 -3.30
CA SER A 53 -41.97 3.10 -2.89
C SER A 53 -41.20 1.79 -2.84
N ASN A 54 -39.97 1.71 -3.32
CA ASN A 54 -39.21 0.46 -3.50
C ASN A 54 -39.96 -0.61 -4.33
N GLY A 55 -40.95 -0.24 -5.12
CA GLY A 55 -41.82 -1.12 -5.90
C GLY A 55 -42.92 -1.80 -5.07
N SER A 56 -43.49 -2.89 -5.60
CA SER A 56 -44.49 -3.67 -4.91
C SER A 56 -43.87 -4.48 -3.77
N ALA A 57 -44.59 -4.56 -2.63
CA ALA A 57 -44.20 -5.41 -1.51
C ALA A 57 -44.04 -6.87 -1.99
N LYS A 58 -42.91 -7.48 -1.67
CA LYS A 58 -42.62 -8.88 -1.94
C LYS A 58 -42.61 -9.64 -0.61
N HIS A 59 -43.20 -10.80 -0.61
CA HIS A 59 -43.24 -11.67 0.56
C HIS A 59 -42.54 -12.98 0.20
N ILE A 60 -41.64 -13.43 1.08
CA ILE A 60 -40.97 -14.72 0.99
C ILE A 60 -40.98 -15.41 2.33
N ALA A 61 -41.14 -16.72 2.32
CA ALA A 61 -40.90 -17.54 3.51
C ALA A 61 -39.40 -17.69 3.71
N VAL A 62 -38.95 -17.65 4.96
CA VAL A 62 -37.54 -17.82 5.31
C VAL A 62 -37.45 -18.94 6.34
N GLU A 63 -36.58 -19.92 6.08
CA GLU A 63 -36.30 -21.02 6.99
C GLU A 63 -34.81 -20.98 7.37
N VAL A 64 -34.51 -20.78 8.65
CA VAL A 64 -33.14 -20.74 9.15
C VAL A 64 -32.77 -22.12 9.65
N ALA A 65 -31.78 -22.74 9.00
CA ALA A 65 -31.22 -24.02 9.41
C ALA A 65 -30.52 -23.90 10.79
N ALA A 66 -30.60 -24.94 11.59
CA ALA A 66 -29.85 -25.05 12.82
C ALA A 66 -28.32 -25.03 12.52
N PRO A 67 -27.49 -24.42 13.37
CA PRO A 67 -26.04 -24.45 13.21
C PRO A 67 -25.53 -25.90 13.15
N ALA A 68 -24.66 -26.16 12.13
CA ALA A 68 -24.03 -27.45 11.95
C ALA A 68 -22.53 -27.37 12.27
N LEU A 69 -22.20 -26.77 13.43
CA LEU A 69 -20.81 -26.58 13.85
C LEU A 69 -20.10 -27.92 13.99
N ARG A 70 -18.97 -28.04 13.29
CA ARG A 70 -18.10 -29.22 13.33
C ARG A 70 -16.83 -28.84 14.02
N GLN A 71 -16.26 -29.77 14.77
CA GLN A 71 -14.88 -29.63 15.24
C GLN A 71 -13.96 -29.56 14.01
N PRO A 72 -13.02 -28.63 13.97
CA PRO A 72 -12.04 -28.59 12.87
C PRO A 72 -11.34 -29.95 12.75
N GLU A 73 -11.06 -30.35 11.50
CA GLU A 73 -10.18 -31.51 11.29
C GLU A 73 -8.84 -31.21 11.94
N LYS A 74 -8.44 -32.08 12.86
CA LYS A 74 -7.15 -31.92 13.55
C LYS A 74 -6.04 -32.35 12.61
N GLU A 75 -5.02 -31.53 12.49
CA GLU A 75 -3.76 -31.96 11.90
C GLU A 75 -3.22 -33.17 12.68
N THR A 76 -2.61 -34.11 11.97
CA THR A 76 -2.06 -35.34 12.55
C THR A 76 -0.54 -35.31 12.53
N GLY A 77 0.06 -36.04 13.48
CA GLY A 77 1.50 -36.13 13.61
C GLY A 77 2.06 -35.35 14.80
N SER A 78 3.35 -35.12 14.80
CA SER A 78 4.07 -34.37 15.83
C SER A 78 3.72 -32.87 15.81
N ALA A 79 4.09 -32.13 16.84
CA ALA A 79 3.85 -30.69 16.89
C ALA A 79 4.47 -29.97 15.68
N SER A 80 5.65 -30.36 15.25
CA SER A 80 6.35 -29.82 14.09
C SER A 80 5.61 -30.12 12.76
N GLU A 81 5.15 -31.38 12.57
CA GLU A 81 4.41 -31.76 11.37
C GLU A 81 3.08 -31.02 11.26
N ARG A 82 2.35 -30.90 12.36
CA ARG A 82 1.10 -30.13 12.45
C ARG A 82 1.33 -28.65 12.14
N TRP A 83 2.43 -28.07 12.66
CA TRP A 83 2.82 -26.70 12.38
C TRP A 83 3.02 -26.47 10.88
N MET A 84 3.80 -27.32 10.22
CA MET A 84 4.08 -27.23 8.79
C MET A 84 2.83 -27.44 7.93
N GLN A 85 1.89 -28.29 8.34
CA GLN A 85 0.59 -28.44 7.69
C GLN A 85 -0.22 -27.16 7.80
N ARG A 86 -0.33 -26.55 8.98
CA ARG A 86 -1.09 -25.33 9.24
C ARG A 86 -0.53 -24.14 8.47
N VAL A 87 0.77 -23.87 8.50
CA VAL A 87 1.35 -22.71 7.81
C VAL A 87 1.27 -22.83 6.28
N GLY A 88 1.24 -24.07 5.76
CA GLY A 88 1.04 -24.32 4.35
C GLY A 88 -0.43 -24.39 3.91
N SER A 89 -1.39 -24.26 4.81
CA SER A 89 -2.81 -24.24 4.43
C SER A 89 -3.17 -22.96 3.66
N LEU A 90 -4.15 -23.04 2.76
CA LEU A 90 -4.49 -21.95 1.83
C LEU A 90 -4.82 -20.64 2.55
N ASN A 91 -5.52 -20.71 3.70
CA ASN A 91 -5.94 -19.53 4.46
C ASN A 91 -4.79 -18.90 5.27
N VAL A 92 -3.71 -19.64 5.54
CA VAL A 92 -2.57 -19.17 6.33
C VAL A 92 -1.39 -18.77 5.44
N ALA A 93 -1.22 -19.44 4.29
CA ALA A 93 -0.11 -19.25 3.37
C ALA A 93 0.09 -17.79 2.92
N SER A 94 1.29 -17.50 2.43
CA SER A 94 1.69 -16.15 2.01
C SER A 94 0.86 -15.61 0.83
N GLN A 95 0.30 -14.43 1.01
CA GLN A 95 -0.35 -13.66 -0.06
C GLN A 95 0.56 -12.54 -0.59
N LYS A 96 1.85 -12.52 -0.22
CA LYS A 96 2.76 -11.43 -0.56
C LYS A 96 2.86 -11.18 -2.06
N GLY A 97 2.95 -12.23 -2.85
CA GLY A 97 3.05 -12.11 -4.31
C GLY A 97 1.81 -11.49 -4.97
N LEU A 98 0.61 -11.66 -4.38
CA LEU A 98 -0.60 -10.95 -4.80
C LEU A 98 -0.55 -9.48 -4.36
N VAL A 99 -0.24 -9.22 -3.10
CA VAL A 99 -0.28 -7.87 -2.50
C VAL A 99 0.73 -6.93 -3.15
N GLN A 100 1.93 -7.41 -3.49
CA GLN A 100 2.97 -6.61 -4.16
C GLN A 100 2.59 -6.12 -5.56
N ARG A 101 1.46 -6.57 -6.13
CA ARG A 101 0.95 -6.08 -7.41
C ARG A 101 0.24 -4.73 -7.30
N PHE A 102 0.00 -4.26 -6.07
CA PHE A 102 -0.72 -3.02 -5.77
C PHE A 102 0.19 -2.01 -5.07
N ASP A 103 0.09 -0.76 -5.47
CA ASP A 103 0.86 0.32 -4.85
C ASP A 103 0.40 0.56 -3.41
N SER A 104 1.29 0.35 -2.46
CA SER A 104 1.04 0.51 -1.02
C SER A 104 1.66 1.77 -0.43
N THR A 105 2.37 2.59 -1.21
CA THR A 105 3.10 3.76 -0.72
C THR A 105 2.59 5.10 -1.26
N ILE A 106 1.60 5.09 -2.13
CA ILE A 106 1.03 6.29 -2.77
C ILE A 106 0.60 7.35 -1.74
N SER A 107 0.75 8.63 -2.11
CA SER A 107 0.43 9.81 -1.29
C SER A 107 1.31 9.99 -0.04
N GLY A 108 2.35 9.19 0.16
CA GLY A 108 3.25 9.32 1.32
C GLY A 108 2.54 9.35 2.68
N GLY A 109 1.37 8.70 2.77
CA GLY A 109 0.52 8.68 3.96
C GLY A 109 0.47 7.34 4.69
N THR A 110 0.96 6.26 4.09
CA THR A 110 0.90 4.91 4.65
C THR A 110 1.72 4.79 5.92
N VAL A 111 1.07 4.43 7.02
CA VAL A 111 1.72 4.26 8.34
C VAL A 111 2.19 2.83 8.53
N LEU A 112 1.35 1.85 8.18
CA LEU A 112 1.69 0.43 8.16
C LEU A 112 1.64 -0.09 6.74
N LEU A 113 2.77 -0.61 6.26
CA LEU A 113 2.82 -1.33 4.99
C LEU A 113 2.19 -2.71 5.14
N PRO A 114 1.71 -3.32 4.05
CA PRO A 114 1.06 -4.64 4.09
C PRO A 114 1.91 -5.74 4.70
N PHE A 115 3.23 -5.63 4.58
CA PHE A 115 4.20 -6.55 5.20
C PHE A 115 5.27 -5.76 5.93
N GLY A 116 5.44 -6.05 7.23
CA GLY A 116 6.36 -5.38 8.12
C GLY A 116 7.59 -6.20 8.48
N GLY A 117 8.48 -5.55 9.24
CA GLY A 117 9.74 -6.09 9.70
C GLY A 117 10.91 -5.87 8.73
N LYS A 118 12.09 -6.23 9.19
CA LYS A 118 13.35 -6.15 8.46
C LYS A 118 13.30 -6.88 7.11
N TYR A 119 12.62 -8.04 7.07
CA TYR A 119 12.45 -8.86 5.88
C TYR A 119 11.16 -8.60 5.12
N GLN A 120 10.29 -7.70 5.62
CA GLN A 120 8.98 -7.40 5.03
C GLN A 120 8.14 -8.67 4.81
N LEU A 121 8.01 -9.50 5.85
CA LEU A 121 7.31 -10.78 5.80
C LEU A 121 6.16 -10.91 6.80
N SER A 122 6.07 -10.08 7.86
CA SER A 122 4.93 -10.09 8.78
C SER A 122 3.74 -9.34 8.17
N PRO A 123 2.62 -10.01 7.86
CA PRO A 123 1.46 -9.34 7.29
C PRO A 123 0.84 -8.37 8.30
N SER A 124 0.51 -7.17 7.88
CA SER A 124 -0.31 -6.24 8.65
C SER A 124 -1.79 -6.66 8.60
N GLN A 125 -2.45 -6.71 9.74
CA GLN A 125 -3.89 -7.02 9.80
C GLN A 125 -4.78 -5.79 9.60
N VAL A 126 -4.17 -4.60 9.60
CA VAL A 126 -4.88 -3.31 9.53
C VAL A 126 -4.21 -2.42 8.48
N MET A 127 -4.99 -1.84 7.60
CA MET A 127 -4.59 -0.66 6.86
C MET A 127 -4.53 0.51 7.83
N ALA A 128 -3.41 1.23 7.88
CA ALA A 128 -3.27 2.46 8.63
C ALA A 128 -2.59 3.52 7.75
N ALA A 129 -3.29 4.63 7.53
CA ALA A 129 -2.80 5.74 6.72
C ALA A 129 -3.20 7.08 7.33
N LYS A 130 -2.33 8.08 7.21
CA LYS A 130 -2.65 9.46 7.62
C LYS A 130 -3.83 9.98 6.82
N ILE A 131 -4.73 10.69 7.48
CA ILE A 131 -5.81 11.38 6.78
C ILE A 131 -5.19 12.47 5.89
N PRO A 132 -5.47 12.46 4.57
CA PRO A 132 -4.90 13.45 3.66
C PRO A 132 -5.41 14.85 4.00
N VAL A 133 -4.48 15.80 4.02
CA VAL A 133 -4.78 17.24 4.17
C VAL A 133 -4.06 17.99 3.04
N LEU A 134 -4.74 18.94 2.42
CA LEU A 134 -4.15 19.73 1.34
C LEU A 134 -3.07 20.68 1.89
N ASP A 135 -3.39 21.34 2.99
CA ASP A 135 -2.49 22.27 3.66
C ASP A 135 -2.24 21.84 5.10
N GLY A 136 -0.97 21.90 5.54
CA GLY A 136 -0.58 21.59 6.90
C GLY A 136 -0.13 20.15 7.15
N LYS A 137 -0.15 19.74 8.42
CA LYS A 137 0.30 18.42 8.89
C LYS A 137 -0.77 17.76 9.74
N THR A 138 -0.89 16.45 9.67
CA THR A 138 -1.76 15.65 10.54
C THR A 138 -1.00 14.48 11.16
N THR A 139 -1.36 14.15 12.39
CA THR A 139 -0.96 12.91 13.08
C THR A 139 -2.13 11.95 13.22
N THR A 140 -3.32 12.33 12.73
CA THR A 140 -4.49 11.47 12.75
C THR A 140 -4.47 10.53 11.55
N CYS A 141 -4.68 9.26 11.82
CA CYS A 141 -4.72 8.19 10.83
C CYS A 141 -6.12 7.60 10.74
N SER A 142 -6.53 7.22 9.55
CA SER A 142 -7.60 6.28 9.31
C SER A 142 -7.05 4.87 9.42
N MET A 143 -7.82 3.99 10.07
CA MET A 143 -7.50 2.57 10.23
C MET A 143 -8.69 1.75 9.74
N MET A 144 -8.41 0.66 9.01
CA MET A 144 -9.45 -0.26 8.53
C MET A 144 -8.96 -1.70 8.63
N ALA A 145 -9.82 -2.56 9.14
CA ALA A 145 -9.61 -4.01 9.18
C ALA A 145 -10.82 -4.74 8.64
N TRP A 146 -10.65 -6.00 8.30
CA TRP A 146 -11.74 -6.88 7.86
C TRP A 146 -11.75 -8.20 8.63
N GLY A 147 -12.93 -8.82 8.71
CA GLY A 147 -13.11 -10.14 9.32
C GLY A 147 -13.98 -11.02 8.44
N PHE A 148 -13.62 -12.28 8.28
CA PHE A 148 -14.37 -13.31 7.57
C PHE A 148 -13.71 -14.67 7.71
N ASP A 149 -14.49 -15.67 8.08
CA ASP A 149 -14.10 -17.08 8.02
C ASP A 149 -15.08 -17.86 7.13
N PRO A 150 -14.66 -18.30 5.92
CA PRO A 150 -15.54 -19.00 5.00
C PRO A 150 -16.02 -20.36 5.53
N TYR A 151 -15.20 -21.07 6.30
CA TYR A 151 -15.53 -22.39 6.82
C TYR A 151 -16.55 -22.31 7.95
N LEU A 152 -16.40 -21.33 8.86
CA LEU A 152 -17.40 -21.07 9.89
C LEU A 152 -18.71 -20.58 9.30
N SER A 153 -18.63 -19.71 8.28
CA SER A 153 -19.82 -19.18 7.59
C SER A 153 -20.59 -20.26 6.84
N GLU A 154 -19.92 -21.26 6.27
CA GLU A 154 -20.54 -22.41 5.62
C GLU A 154 -21.28 -23.31 6.63
N GLN A 155 -20.71 -23.50 7.81
CA GLN A 155 -21.31 -24.33 8.89
C GLN A 155 -22.47 -23.61 9.58
N SER A 156 -22.36 -22.30 9.76
CA SER A 156 -23.36 -21.45 10.36
C SER A 156 -23.18 -19.99 9.92
N PRO A 157 -24.02 -19.49 9.00
CA PRO A 157 -23.97 -18.08 8.59
C PRO A 157 -24.12 -17.11 9.78
N TYR A 158 -24.88 -17.50 10.82
CA TYR A 158 -25.06 -16.71 12.04
C TYR A 158 -23.74 -16.54 12.80
N HIS A 159 -23.01 -17.63 13.05
CA HIS A 159 -21.70 -17.58 13.73
C HIS A 159 -20.66 -16.90 12.85
N GLY A 160 -20.61 -17.24 11.55
CA GLY A 160 -19.68 -16.65 10.62
C GLY A 160 -19.77 -15.13 10.56
N ALA A 161 -20.96 -14.59 10.45
CA ALA A 161 -21.19 -13.14 10.42
C ALA A 161 -20.93 -12.47 11.78
N MET A 162 -21.30 -13.10 12.89
CA MET A 162 -21.00 -12.60 14.23
C MET A 162 -19.49 -12.49 14.45
N TYR A 163 -18.75 -13.56 14.14
CA TYR A 163 -17.30 -13.56 14.30
C TYR A 163 -16.58 -12.72 13.25
N ALA A 164 -17.15 -12.48 12.06
CA ALA A 164 -16.63 -11.51 11.12
C ALA A 164 -16.60 -10.09 11.72
N VAL A 165 -17.66 -9.68 12.42
CA VAL A 165 -17.70 -8.40 13.14
C VAL A 165 -16.67 -8.37 14.27
N ILE A 166 -16.61 -9.41 15.09
CA ILE A 166 -15.67 -9.50 16.21
C ILE A 166 -14.23 -9.47 15.72
N GLU A 167 -13.91 -10.21 14.67
CA GLU A 167 -12.56 -10.28 14.11
C GLU A 167 -12.09 -8.93 13.54
N SER A 168 -12.95 -8.22 12.79
CA SER A 168 -12.61 -6.91 12.24
C SER A 168 -12.32 -5.89 13.35
N ILE A 169 -13.08 -5.92 14.45
CA ILE A 169 -12.88 -5.04 15.62
C ILE A 169 -11.63 -5.47 16.42
N ALA A 170 -11.41 -6.78 16.61
CA ALA A 170 -10.24 -7.30 17.32
C ALA A 170 -8.92 -6.94 16.60
N LYS A 171 -8.89 -6.99 15.27
CA LYS A 171 -7.75 -6.54 14.46
C LYS A 171 -7.47 -5.05 14.65
N LEU A 172 -8.49 -4.19 14.67
CA LEU A 172 -8.33 -2.76 14.98
C LEU A 172 -7.76 -2.57 16.38
N ALA A 173 -8.31 -3.26 17.39
CA ALA A 173 -7.85 -3.19 18.78
C ALA A 173 -6.39 -3.66 18.91
N ALA A 174 -6.01 -4.77 18.28
CA ALA A 174 -4.64 -5.30 18.28
C ALA A 174 -3.62 -4.35 17.65
N ALA A 175 -4.05 -3.45 16.76
CA ALA A 175 -3.22 -2.41 16.16
C ALA A 175 -3.25 -1.06 16.91
N GLY A 176 -3.96 -0.97 18.03
CA GLY A 176 -3.99 0.21 18.91
C GLY A 176 -5.16 1.17 18.69
N ALA A 177 -6.17 0.81 17.87
CA ALA A 177 -7.40 1.60 17.79
C ALA A 177 -8.26 1.42 19.03
N ASP A 178 -9.02 2.46 19.39
CA ASP A 178 -10.06 2.32 20.40
C ASP A 178 -11.26 1.62 19.76
N TRP A 179 -11.50 0.38 20.15
CA TRP A 179 -12.55 -0.47 19.62
C TRP A 179 -13.98 0.09 19.83
N ARG A 180 -14.17 0.98 20.82
CA ARG A 180 -15.46 1.65 21.07
C ARG A 180 -15.78 2.76 20.07
N HIS A 181 -14.76 3.23 19.33
CA HIS A 181 -14.89 4.28 18.32
C HIS A 181 -14.64 3.70 16.94
N CYS A 182 -15.46 2.75 16.52
CA CYS A 182 -15.41 2.18 15.18
C CYS A 182 -16.80 2.15 14.53
N TRP A 183 -16.81 2.14 13.22
CA TRP A 183 -17.99 2.00 12.38
C TRP A 183 -17.79 0.83 11.43
N LEU A 184 -18.89 0.18 11.08
CA LEU A 184 -18.85 -1.02 10.26
C LEU A 184 -19.44 -0.76 8.87
N SER A 185 -18.96 -1.54 7.90
CA SER A 185 -19.55 -1.67 6.57
C SER A 185 -19.51 -3.14 6.17
N PHE A 186 -20.61 -3.66 5.61
CA PHE A 186 -20.68 -5.07 5.26
C PHE A 186 -20.65 -5.29 3.77
N GLN A 187 -19.98 -6.35 3.36
CA GLN A 187 -20.01 -6.86 2.00
C GLN A 187 -20.59 -8.27 2.04
N GLU A 188 -21.75 -8.43 1.41
CA GLU A 188 -22.45 -9.71 1.39
C GLU A 188 -22.47 -10.31 -0.02
N TYR A 189 -22.29 -11.64 -0.10
CA TYR A 189 -22.38 -12.39 -1.34
C TYR A 189 -22.95 -13.79 -1.08
N PHE A 190 -24.09 -14.06 -1.67
CA PHE A 190 -24.82 -15.32 -1.49
C PHE A 190 -25.19 -15.92 -2.86
N GLU A 191 -25.53 -17.21 -2.86
CA GLU A 191 -26.08 -17.90 -4.01
C GLU A 191 -27.39 -17.27 -4.52
N LYS A 192 -27.85 -17.66 -5.70
CA LYS A 192 -29.17 -17.25 -6.20
C LYS A 192 -30.26 -17.81 -5.31
N LEU A 193 -31.02 -16.94 -4.64
CA LEU A 193 -32.01 -17.31 -3.63
C LEU A 193 -33.31 -17.85 -4.23
N GLY A 194 -33.74 -17.29 -5.36
CA GLY A 194 -35.00 -17.68 -6.00
C GLY A 194 -36.22 -17.52 -5.08
N ARG A 195 -37.02 -18.61 -4.94
CA ARG A 195 -38.14 -18.71 -4.01
C ARG A 195 -37.91 -19.77 -2.93
N ASP A 196 -36.69 -20.16 -2.73
CA ASP A 196 -36.26 -21.20 -1.82
C ASP A 196 -36.15 -20.62 -0.40
N ALA A 197 -36.91 -21.12 0.55
CA ALA A 197 -36.95 -20.61 1.93
C ALA A 197 -35.61 -20.84 2.67
N ASP A 198 -34.95 -21.98 2.42
CA ASP A 198 -33.68 -22.33 3.07
C ASP A 198 -32.56 -21.44 2.53
N ARG A 199 -32.53 -21.14 1.21
CA ARG A 199 -31.56 -20.24 0.61
C ARG A 199 -31.70 -18.82 1.18
N TRP A 200 -32.95 -18.35 1.38
CA TRP A 200 -33.21 -17.07 2.05
C TRP A 200 -32.85 -17.09 3.54
N GLY A 201 -32.85 -18.26 4.17
CA GLY A 201 -32.41 -18.47 5.54
C GLY A 201 -30.96 -18.11 5.79
N LYS A 202 -30.08 -18.29 4.80
CA LYS A 202 -28.63 -18.03 4.92
C LYS A 202 -28.30 -16.55 5.12
N PRO A 203 -28.70 -15.60 4.22
CA PRO A 203 -28.47 -14.17 4.44
C PRO A 203 -29.18 -13.66 5.68
N PHE A 204 -30.41 -14.17 5.97
CA PHE A 204 -31.15 -13.76 7.18
C PHE A 204 -30.40 -14.16 8.45
N ALA A 205 -29.89 -15.38 8.54
CA ALA A 205 -29.07 -15.84 9.66
C ALA A 205 -27.78 -15.02 9.81
N ALA A 206 -27.09 -14.71 8.71
CA ALA A 206 -25.89 -13.87 8.70
C ALA A 206 -26.19 -12.47 9.26
N LEU A 207 -27.26 -11.84 8.79
CA LEU A 207 -27.67 -10.52 9.29
C LEU A 207 -28.02 -10.54 10.79
N LEU A 208 -28.69 -11.60 11.29
CA LEU A 208 -28.96 -11.74 12.72
C LEU A 208 -27.70 -11.87 13.56
N GLY A 209 -26.70 -12.64 13.08
CA GLY A 209 -25.38 -12.77 13.73
C GLY A 209 -24.63 -11.44 13.78
N ALA A 210 -24.57 -10.74 12.66
CA ALA A 210 -23.93 -9.42 12.57
C ALA A 210 -24.68 -8.39 13.45
N LEU A 211 -26.00 -8.38 13.45
CA LEU A 211 -26.82 -7.50 14.30
C LEU A 211 -26.56 -7.75 15.78
N ARG A 212 -26.47 -9.01 16.21
CA ARG A 212 -26.16 -9.35 17.61
C ARG A 212 -24.81 -8.77 18.02
N ALA A 213 -23.77 -8.95 17.20
CA ALA A 213 -22.44 -8.41 17.50
C ALA A 213 -22.43 -6.88 17.54
N GLN A 214 -23.16 -6.21 16.63
CA GLN A 214 -23.30 -4.74 16.63
C GLN A 214 -23.94 -4.23 17.92
N LEU A 215 -25.03 -4.83 18.34
CA LEU A 215 -25.77 -4.43 19.56
C LEU A 215 -24.90 -4.63 20.81
N GLU A 216 -24.22 -5.75 20.91
CA GLU A 216 -23.38 -6.08 22.06
C GLU A 216 -22.10 -5.25 22.15
N LEU A 217 -21.52 -4.88 21.02
CA LEU A 217 -20.29 -4.08 20.98
C LEU A 217 -20.54 -2.58 20.80
N GLY A 218 -21.79 -2.17 20.56
CA GLY A 218 -22.14 -0.78 20.35
C GLY A 218 -21.59 -0.18 19.04
N ALA A 219 -21.26 -1.03 18.06
CA ALA A 219 -20.69 -0.63 16.78
C ALA A 219 -21.76 -0.66 15.68
N GLY A 220 -22.09 0.51 15.10
CA GLY A 220 -23.08 0.62 14.05
C GLY A 220 -22.53 0.39 12.66
N ALA A 221 -23.26 -0.34 11.80
CA ALA A 221 -22.97 -0.40 10.37
C ALA A 221 -23.60 0.79 9.66
N ILE A 222 -22.77 1.49 8.86
CA ILE A 222 -23.21 2.63 8.04
C ILE A 222 -23.93 2.20 6.76
N GLY A 223 -23.84 0.92 6.40
CA GLY A 223 -24.37 0.33 5.19
C GLY A 223 -23.45 -0.77 4.68
N GLY A 224 -23.57 -1.03 3.40
CA GLY A 224 -22.77 -2.05 2.74
C GLY A 224 -23.26 -2.30 1.33
N LYS A 225 -22.93 -3.48 0.79
CA LYS A 225 -23.38 -3.94 -0.51
C LYS A 225 -23.68 -5.43 -0.41
N ASP A 226 -24.85 -5.83 -0.88
CA ASP A 226 -25.26 -7.23 -0.98
C ASP A 226 -25.40 -7.68 -2.43
N SER A 227 -25.23 -8.97 -2.66
CA SER A 227 -25.45 -9.61 -3.95
C SER A 227 -25.89 -11.06 -3.76
N MET A 228 -26.99 -11.41 -4.42
CA MET A 228 -27.57 -12.76 -4.41
C MET A 228 -27.45 -13.41 -5.79
N SER A 229 -26.27 -13.32 -6.38
CA SER A 229 -25.98 -13.80 -7.74
C SER A 229 -24.86 -14.84 -7.83
N GLY A 230 -24.40 -15.33 -6.66
CA GLY A 230 -23.25 -16.22 -6.54
C GLY A 230 -23.51 -17.68 -6.92
N SER A 231 -24.18 -17.92 -8.05
CA SER A 231 -24.40 -19.27 -8.58
C SER A 231 -23.99 -19.32 -10.04
N PHE A 232 -23.19 -20.30 -10.38
CA PHE A 232 -22.82 -20.64 -11.75
C PHE A 232 -22.97 -22.16 -11.94
N GLU A 233 -23.96 -22.57 -12.71
CA GLU A 233 -24.34 -23.97 -12.83
C GLU A 233 -24.60 -24.60 -11.45
N GLU A 234 -23.86 -25.64 -11.09
CA GLU A 234 -23.95 -26.36 -9.80
C GLU A 234 -23.02 -25.75 -8.73
N LEU A 235 -22.20 -24.74 -9.08
CA LEU A 235 -21.35 -24.07 -8.13
C LEU A 235 -22.10 -22.92 -7.44
N HIS A 236 -22.05 -22.93 -6.14
CA HIS A 236 -22.63 -21.89 -5.30
C HIS A 236 -21.55 -21.32 -4.40
N VAL A 237 -21.50 -19.98 -4.30
CA VAL A 237 -20.61 -19.37 -3.31
C VAL A 237 -21.06 -19.77 -1.91
N PRO A 238 -20.13 -20.04 -0.97
CA PRO A 238 -20.49 -20.21 0.43
C PRO A 238 -21.13 -18.92 0.98
N PRO A 239 -21.96 -19.00 2.03
CA PRO A 239 -22.52 -17.83 2.69
C PRO A 239 -21.40 -16.85 3.06
N THR A 240 -21.45 -15.64 2.56
CA THR A 240 -20.39 -14.65 2.74
C THR A 240 -20.95 -13.36 3.31
N LEU A 241 -20.54 -13.00 4.52
CA LEU A 241 -20.65 -11.66 5.08
C LEU A 241 -19.26 -11.26 5.58
N ILE A 242 -18.65 -10.30 4.92
CA ILE A 242 -17.38 -9.71 5.34
C ILE A 242 -17.69 -8.43 6.11
N SER A 243 -17.16 -8.30 7.32
CA SER A 243 -17.20 -7.07 8.09
C SER A 243 -15.95 -6.25 7.84
N PHE A 244 -16.10 -4.98 7.48
CA PHE A 244 -15.06 -3.98 7.51
C PHE A 244 -15.28 -3.05 8.68
N ALA A 245 -14.31 -2.95 9.57
CA ALA A 245 -14.33 -2.01 10.69
C ALA A 245 -13.38 -0.84 10.40
N VAL A 246 -13.87 0.37 10.58
CA VAL A 246 -13.11 1.62 10.36
C VAL A 246 -13.03 2.41 11.64
N SER A 247 -11.86 2.94 11.95
CA SER A 247 -11.62 3.79 13.12
C SER A 247 -10.58 4.88 12.79
N THR A 248 -10.32 5.75 13.74
CA THR A 248 -9.23 6.72 13.67
C THR A 248 -8.33 6.60 14.90
N GLN A 249 -7.03 6.87 14.71
CA GLN A 249 -6.07 6.88 15.81
C GLN A 249 -4.94 7.89 15.56
N LYS A 250 -4.24 8.28 16.61
CA LYS A 250 -2.99 9.03 16.50
C LYS A 250 -1.86 8.10 16.12
N ILE A 251 -0.98 8.58 15.23
CA ILE A 251 0.09 7.80 14.63
C ILE A 251 1.03 7.13 15.65
N ASP A 252 1.28 7.81 16.77
CA ASP A 252 2.16 7.34 17.86
C ASP A 252 1.57 6.18 18.66
N ARG A 253 0.25 5.96 18.58
CA ARG A 253 -0.46 4.87 19.26
C ARG A 253 -0.69 3.64 18.39
N ILE A 254 -0.28 3.69 17.13
CA ILE A 254 -0.43 2.56 16.20
C ILE A 254 0.77 1.63 16.35
N ILE A 255 0.50 0.36 16.62
CA ILE A 255 1.50 -0.72 16.67
C ILE A 255 1.34 -1.68 15.49
N SER A 256 2.38 -2.41 15.19
CA SER A 256 2.43 -3.37 14.07
C SER A 256 2.50 -4.82 14.55
N THR A 257 2.60 -5.75 13.62
CA THR A 257 2.40 -7.18 13.89
C THR A 257 3.68 -7.98 14.09
N GLU A 258 4.84 -7.51 13.64
CA GLU A 258 6.12 -8.23 13.75
C GLU A 258 6.71 -8.17 15.16
N PHE A 259 7.27 -9.26 15.68
CA PHE A 259 8.03 -9.27 16.94
C PHE A 259 9.16 -8.24 16.92
N LYS A 260 9.35 -7.52 18.04
CA LYS A 260 10.28 -6.38 18.14
C LYS A 260 11.64 -6.75 18.67
N ALA A 261 11.71 -7.62 19.68
CA ALA A 261 12.97 -8.02 20.30
C ALA A 261 12.90 -9.44 20.87
N ALA A 262 14.03 -10.07 21.03
CA ALA A 262 14.14 -11.34 21.76
C ALA A 262 14.03 -11.12 23.27
N GLY A 263 13.53 -12.12 23.99
CA GLY A 263 13.34 -12.09 25.45
C GLY A 263 12.06 -11.41 25.91
N HIS A 264 11.21 -10.96 25.00
CA HIS A 264 9.91 -10.40 25.34
C HIS A 264 8.87 -11.48 25.60
N PRO A 265 8.09 -11.42 26.69
CA PRO A 265 6.97 -12.31 26.91
C PRO A 265 5.82 -12.01 25.94
N VAL A 266 5.13 -13.07 25.53
CA VAL A 266 3.93 -13.00 24.69
C VAL A 266 2.73 -13.55 25.45
N TYR A 267 1.68 -12.75 25.50
CA TYR A 267 0.45 -13.08 26.23
C TYR A 267 -0.72 -13.28 25.28
N LEU A 268 -1.57 -14.25 25.62
CA LEU A 268 -2.84 -14.50 24.96
C LEU A 268 -3.97 -13.84 25.77
N PHE A 269 -4.76 -13.03 25.12
CA PHE A 269 -6.02 -12.50 25.60
C PHE A 269 -7.14 -13.16 24.83
N ALA A 270 -7.97 -13.98 25.48
CA ALA A 270 -9.04 -14.72 24.82
C ALA A 270 -10.39 -14.48 25.53
N PRO A 271 -11.46 -14.17 24.77
CA PRO A 271 -12.79 -14.09 25.36
C PRO A 271 -13.29 -15.49 25.72
N LYS A 272 -14.20 -15.56 26.69
CA LYS A 272 -14.92 -16.81 27.01
C LYS A 272 -15.92 -17.11 25.91
N THR A 273 -16.17 -18.40 25.65
CA THR A 273 -17.24 -18.90 24.76
C THR A 273 -18.11 -19.90 25.49
N ASP A 274 -19.39 -19.98 25.10
CA ASP A 274 -20.30 -20.97 25.61
C ASP A 274 -20.21 -22.32 24.86
N ALA A 275 -21.00 -23.31 25.30
CA ALA A 275 -21.02 -24.64 24.68
C ALA A 275 -21.56 -24.65 23.24
N ASN A 276 -22.22 -23.58 22.80
CA ASN A 276 -22.73 -23.39 21.45
C ASN A 276 -21.75 -22.63 20.54
N GLY A 277 -20.53 -22.30 21.03
CA GLY A 277 -19.55 -21.52 20.31
C GLY A 277 -19.88 -20.02 20.21
N LEU A 278 -20.77 -19.51 21.09
CA LEU A 278 -21.08 -18.09 21.15
C LEU A 278 -20.18 -17.37 22.13
N PRO A 279 -19.68 -16.15 21.79
CA PRO A 279 -18.83 -15.38 22.68
C PRO A 279 -19.61 -14.83 23.88
N ASP A 280 -19.00 -14.87 25.06
CA ASP A 280 -19.42 -14.06 26.19
C ASP A 280 -18.99 -12.61 25.93
N PHE A 281 -19.93 -11.77 25.55
CA PHE A 281 -19.67 -10.39 25.17
C PHE A 281 -19.20 -9.50 26.33
N GLU A 282 -19.49 -9.82 27.59
CA GLU A 282 -18.94 -9.11 28.73
C GLU A 282 -17.44 -9.40 28.87
N SER A 283 -17.08 -10.68 28.77
CA SER A 283 -15.67 -11.12 28.72
C SER A 283 -14.92 -10.50 27.55
N LEU A 284 -15.53 -10.47 26.34
CA LEU A 284 -14.94 -9.88 25.15
C LEU A 284 -14.67 -8.38 25.33
N ARG A 285 -15.66 -7.61 25.81
CA ARG A 285 -15.49 -6.16 26.07
C ARG A 285 -14.39 -5.89 27.10
N THR A 286 -14.37 -6.65 28.20
CA THR A 286 -13.34 -6.52 29.24
C THR A 286 -11.96 -6.79 28.70
N MET A 287 -11.81 -7.84 27.89
CA MET A 287 -10.57 -8.19 27.21
C MET A 287 -10.10 -7.08 26.27
N LEU A 288 -10.99 -6.58 25.41
CA LEU A 288 -10.66 -5.50 24.45
C LEU A 288 -10.25 -4.20 25.17
N ASP A 289 -10.85 -3.89 26.32
CA ASP A 289 -10.43 -2.76 27.15
C ASP A 289 -9.02 -2.97 27.71
N THR A 290 -8.74 -4.16 28.22
CA THR A 290 -7.41 -4.50 28.74
C THR A 290 -6.36 -4.36 27.65
N VAL A 291 -6.60 -4.93 26.47
CA VAL A 291 -5.70 -4.82 25.30
C VAL A 291 -5.45 -3.35 24.94
N ARG A 292 -6.51 -2.55 24.81
CA ARG A 292 -6.37 -1.11 24.55
C ARG A 292 -5.48 -0.43 25.58
N ASP A 293 -5.70 -0.70 26.86
CA ASP A 293 -4.98 -0.06 27.95
C ASP A 293 -3.48 -0.47 27.95
N ARG A 294 -3.15 -1.74 27.66
CA ARG A 294 -1.77 -2.24 27.56
C ARG A 294 -1.01 -1.67 26.34
N ILE A 295 -1.71 -1.39 25.27
CA ILE A 295 -1.12 -0.67 24.11
C ILE A 295 -0.95 0.82 24.44
N ALA A 296 -1.94 1.43 25.09
CA ALA A 296 -1.91 2.86 25.41
C ALA A 296 -0.83 3.25 26.43
N ASP A 297 -0.53 2.37 27.40
CA ASP A 297 0.52 2.58 28.40
C ASP A 297 1.93 2.17 27.92
N GLY A 298 2.02 1.54 26.72
CA GLY A 298 3.28 1.11 26.11
C GLY A 298 3.80 -0.25 26.61
N THR A 299 3.05 -0.96 27.45
CA THR A 299 3.40 -2.33 27.89
C THR A 299 3.39 -3.28 26.70
N ALA A 300 2.38 -3.21 25.83
CA ALA A 300 2.31 -3.98 24.60
C ALA A 300 2.93 -3.21 23.44
N VAL A 301 3.85 -3.85 22.70
CA VAL A 301 4.59 -3.25 21.58
C VAL A 301 4.25 -3.87 20.22
N THR A 302 3.58 -5.04 20.24
CA THR A 302 3.12 -5.75 19.05
C THR A 302 1.81 -6.44 19.35
N GLY A 303 0.90 -6.51 18.38
CA GLY A 303 -0.39 -7.17 18.53
C GLY A 303 -0.82 -7.95 17.29
N TRP A 304 -1.47 -9.09 17.52
CA TRP A 304 -2.05 -9.95 16.48
C TRP A 304 -3.42 -10.48 16.91
N ALA A 305 -4.46 -10.22 16.12
CA ALA A 305 -5.77 -10.84 16.35
C ALA A 305 -5.78 -12.26 15.77
N VAL A 306 -6.15 -13.22 16.62
CA VAL A 306 -6.20 -14.63 16.27
C VAL A 306 -7.51 -14.96 15.56
N GLY A 307 -7.42 -15.73 14.49
CA GLY A 307 -8.57 -16.19 13.69
C GLY A 307 -8.57 -17.72 13.52
N ALA A 308 -8.98 -18.15 12.34
CA ALA A 308 -9.10 -19.58 11.98
C ALA A 308 -7.80 -20.37 12.06
N GLY A 309 -6.65 -19.73 11.81
CA GLY A 309 -5.33 -20.37 11.85
C GLY A 309 -4.78 -20.62 13.26
N GLY A 310 -5.45 -20.12 14.30
CA GLY A 310 -5.07 -20.33 15.69
C GLY A 310 -3.81 -19.54 16.11
N ILE A 311 -3.27 -19.89 17.28
CA ILE A 311 -2.03 -19.31 17.82
C ILE A 311 -0.85 -19.60 16.87
N CYS A 312 -0.82 -20.79 16.25
CA CYS A 312 0.19 -21.19 15.29
C CYS A 312 0.35 -20.17 14.16
N GLU A 313 -0.75 -19.73 13.54
CA GLU A 313 -0.72 -18.68 12.51
C GLU A 313 -0.17 -17.36 13.05
N GLY A 314 -0.65 -16.93 14.23
CA GLY A 314 -0.24 -15.67 14.85
C GLY A 314 1.26 -15.63 15.12
N ILE A 315 1.78 -16.60 15.85
CA ILE A 315 3.21 -16.71 16.21
C ILE A 315 4.06 -16.80 14.93
N THR A 316 3.66 -17.62 13.94
CA THR A 316 4.38 -17.70 12.66
C THR A 316 4.52 -16.33 12.01
N LYS A 317 3.40 -15.64 11.81
CA LYS A 317 3.37 -14.36 11.07
C LYS A 317 4.04 -13.22 11.84
N MET A 318 3.98 -13.24 13.17
CA MET A 318 4.72 -12.29 14.01
C MET A 318 6.24 -12.52 13.95
N ALA A 319 6.69 -13.78 13.88
CA ALA A 319 8.11 -14.16 13.85
C ALA A 319 8.81 -13.81 12.53
N LEU A 320 8.12 -13.95 11.39
CA LEU A 320 8.68 -13.84 10.03
C LEU A 320 9.32 -12.48 9.74
N GLY A 321 8.71 -11.38 10.15
CA GLY A 321 9.09 -10.03 9.72
C GLY A 321 10.49 -9.63 10.15
N ASN A 322 10.91 -9.99 11.34
CA ASN A 322 12.23 -9.69 11.89
C ASN A 322 13.11 -10.92 12.06
N GLY A 323 12.59 -12.13 11.76
CA GLY A 323 13.32 -13.37 11.96
C GLY A 323 13.59 -13.66 13.45
N ILE A 324 12.66 -13.26 14.32
CA ILE A 324 12.71 -13.49 15.77
C ILE A 324 11.91 -14.75 16.06
N GLY A 325 12.51 -15.69 16.79
CA GLY A 325 11.87 -16.95 17.16
C GLY A 325 10.95 -16.84 18.37
N PHE A 326 10.38 -17.97 18.78
CA PHE A 326 9.49 -18.05 19.93
C PHE A 326 9.60 -19.42 20.64
N ALA A 327 9.58 -19.42 21.95
CA ALA A 327 9.53 -20.62 22.77
C ALA A 327 8.27 -20.58 23.64
N PHE A 328 7.43 -21.59 23.47
CA PHE A 328 6.26 -21.79 24.32
C PHE A 328 6.66 -22.21 25.72
N GLU A 329 5.81 -21.92 26.73
CA GLU A 329 5.94 -22.45 28.09
C GLU A 329 5.82 -23.99 28.11
N GLU A 330 6.50 -24.61 29.04
CA GLU A 330 6.39 -26.06 29.25
C GLU A 330 4.96 -26.46 29.60
N GLY A 331 4.44 -27.54 28.98
CA GLY A 331 3.09 -28.02 29.21
C GLY A 331 2.01 -27.28 28.45
N THR A 332 2.37 -26.44 27.50
CA THR A 332 1.39 -25.80 26.59
C THR A 332 0.55 -26.87 25.90
N ASP A 333 -0.79 -26.70 25.93
CA ASP A 333 -1.73 -27.57 25.21
C ASP A 333 -1.55 -27.42 23.70
N VAL A 334 -0.94 -28.42 23.08
CA VAL A 334 -0.63 -28.44 21.63
C VAL A 334 -1.92 -28.33 20.80
N ASP A 335 -3.01 -28.98 21.19
CA ASP A 335 -4.28 -28.92 20.46
C ASP A 335 -4.83 -27.49 20.43
N ARG A 336 -4.70 -26.76 21.54
CA ARG A 336 -5.13 -25.37 21.63
C ARG A 336 -4.33 -24.42 20.73
N VAL A 337 -3.05 -24.73 20.49
CA VAL A 337 -2.20 -23.90 19.58
C VAL A 337 -2.76 -23.88 18.16
N PHE A 338 -3.37 -24.99 17.73
CA PHE A 338 -3.95 -25.12 16.38
C PHE A 338 -5.45 -24.85 16.32
N ALA A 339 -6.11 -24.71 17.45
CA ALA A 339 -7.56 -24.45 17.49
C ALA A 339 -7.89 -23.03 16.99
N PRO A 340 -8.97 -22.83 16.21
CA PRO A 340 -9.50 -21.50 15.95
C PRO A 340 -9.85 -20.78 17.26
N LEU A 341 -9.39 -19.52 17.38
CA LEU A 341 -9.65 -18.67 18.55
C LEU A 341 -10.11 -17.28 18.10
N HIS A 342 -11.25 -17.24 17.43
CA HIS A 342 -11.80 -15.98 16.90
C HIS A 342 -12.01 -14.93 17.98
N GLY A 343 -11.49 -13.73 17.75
CA GLY A 343 -11.56 -12.59 18.64
C GLY A 343 -10.50 -12.56 19.75
N ALA A 344 -9.67 -13.61 19.89
CA ALA A 344 -8.52 -13.56 20.78
C ALA A 344 -7.39 -12.68 20.20
N ILE A 345 -6.52 -12.18 21.07
CA ILE A 345 -5.42 -11.29 20.68
C ILE A 345 -4.12 -11.77 21.36
N LEU A 346 -3.04 -11.85 20.57
CA LEU A 346 -1.67 -12.04 21.05
C LEU A 346 -1.02 -10.66 21.22
N LEU A 347 -0.35 -10.43 22.33
CA LEU A 347 0.45 -9.22 22.57
C LEU A 347 1.87 -9.61 22.96
N GLU A 348 2.87 -9.05 22.25
CA GLU A 348 4.25 -9.02 22.73
C GLU A 348 4.41 -7.83 23.68
N CYS A 349 4.93 -8.07 24.87
CA CYS A 349 5.01 -7.08 25.94
C CYS A 349 6.45 -6.85 26.39
N VAL A 350 6.75 -5.64 26.91
CA VAL A 350 8.09 -5.24 27.42
C VAL A 350 8.26 -5.66 28.88
N GLY A 351 7.50 -6.62 29.37
CA GLY A 351 7.49 -7.09 30.74
C GLY A 351 6.18 -7.80 31.05
N GLU A 352 5.90 -7.95 32.34
CA GLU A 352 4.65 -8.56 32.80
C GLU A 352 3.42 -7.80 32.27
N CYS A 353 2.45 -8.53 31.74
CA CYS A 353 1.24 -7.97 31.14
C CYS A 353 0.01 -8.57 31.82
N GLU A 354 -0.54 -7.83 32.78
CA GLU A 354 -1.66 -8.23 33.58
C GLU A 354 -2.94 -8.42 32.74
N GLY A 355 -3.68 -9.48 33.02
CA GLY A 355 -4.94 -9.82 32.37
C GLY A 355 -4.83 -10.78 31.19
N GLY A 356 -3.61 -11.09 30.73
CA GLY A 356 -3.32 -12.08 29.70
C GLY A 356 -2.77 -13.38 30.28
N GLU A 357 -2.86 -14.45 29.51
CA GLU A 357 -2.22 -15.75 29.77
C GLU A 357 -0.84 -15.76 29.12
N LEU A 358 0.24 -15.99 29.89
CA LEU A 358 1.58 -16.12 29.32
C LEU A 358 1.66 -17.36 28.44
N LEU A 359 2.03 -17.20 27.18
CA LEU A 359 2.24 -18.29 26.23
C LEU A 359 3.70 -18.72 26.14
N GLY A 360 4.63 -17.81 26.40
CA GLY A 360 6.06 -18.01 26.26
C GLY A 360 6.81 -16.72 25.95
N CYS A 361 8.05 -16.85 25.47
CA CYS A 361 8.90 -15.71 25.18
C CYS A 361 9.50 -15.77 23.77
N THR A 362 9.75 -14.60 23.19
CA THR A 362 10.50 -14.45 21.94
C THR A 362 11.98 -14.84 22.12
N THR A 363 12.63 -15.35 21.08
CA THR A 363 14.02 -15.83 21.12
C THR A 363 14.86 -15.22 19.98
N GLU A 364 16.21 -15.15 20.19
CA GLU A 364 17.14 -14.65 19.17
C GLU A 364 17.20 -15.55 17.93
N ASN A 365 17.15 -16.87 18.14
CA ASN A 365 17.19 -17.83 17.04
C ASN A 365 15.84 -17.85 16.35
N PHE A 366 15.84 -17.75 15.03
CA PHE A 366 14.63 -17.85 14.21
C PHE A 366 14.14 -19.31 14.16
N GLU A 367 13.48 -19.73 15.23
CA GLU A 367 12.89 -21.04 15.41
C GLU A 367 11.69 -20.97 16.37
N ILE A 368 10.77 -21.92 16.25
CA ILE A 368 9.65 -22.07 17.18
C ILE A 368 9.88 -23.34 17.99
N ARG A 369 9.78 -23.26 19.33
CA ARG A 369 9.89 -24.39 20.23
C ARG A 369 8.54 -24.69 20.86
N LEU A 370 8.03 -25.89 20.64
CA LEU A 370 6.75 -26.37 21.17
C LEU A 370 6.83 -27.85 21.49
N ASP A 371 6.41 -28.24 22.69
CA ASP A 371 6.34 -29.65 23.15
C ASP A 371 7.65 -30.44 22.96
N GLY A 372 8.78 -29.79 23.27
CA GLY A 372 10.12 -30.40 23.12
C GLY A 372 10.63 -30.48 21.68
N GLU A 373 9.85 -30.06 20.69
CA GLU A 373 10.25 -30.02 19.28
C GLU A 373 10.67 -28.60 18.83
N THR A 374 11.51 -28.55 17.79
CA THR A 374 11.99 -27.32 17.21
C THR A 374 11.59 -27.23 15.73
N ILE A 375 10.87 -26.18 15.37
CA ILE A 375 10.50 -25.84 14.00
C ILE A 375 11.46 -24.75 13.52
N HIS A 376 12.31 -25.06 12.54
CA HIS A 376 13.28 -24.11 12.01
C HIS A 376 12.60 -23.02 11.18
N GLY A 377 12.92 -21.76 11.46
CA GLY A 377 12.27 -20.59 10.87
C GLY A 377 12.34 -20.53 9.35
N LEU A 378 13.52 -20.82 8.74
CA LEU A 378 13.65 -20.82 7.27
C LEU A 378 12.82 -21.92 6.61
N SER A 379 12.70 -23.10 7.24
CA SER A 379 11.84 -24.17 6.74
C SER A 379 10.36 -23.78 6.83
N MET A 380 9.97 -23.18 7.95
CA MET A 380 8.63 -22.63 8.18
C MET A 380 8.28 -21.54 7.16
N GLN A 381 9.19 -20.60 6.93
CA GLN A 381 9.04 -19.55 5.92
C GLN A 381 8.84 -20.15 4.52
N GLY A 382 9.72 -21.05 4.11
CA GLY A 382 9.61 -21.71 2.80
C GLY A 382 8.26 -22.42 2.62
N ARG A 383 7.77 -23.12 3.65
CA ARG A 383 6.46 -23.77 3.59
C ARG A 383 5.30 -22.76 3.51
N TRP A 384 5.40 -21.66 4.24
CA TRP A 384 4.41 -20.57 4.20
C TRP A 384 4.33 -19.90 2.83
N GLU A 385 5.46 -19.74 2.14
CA GLU A 385 5.56 -19.10 0.83
C GLU A 385 5.13 -20.01 -0.32
N GLU A 386 5.31 -21.33 -0.21
CA GLU A 386 5.20 -22.28 -1.30
C GLU A 386 3.79 -22.37 -1.91
N THR A 387 2.75 -22.39 -1.09
CA THR A 387 1.37 -22.75 -1.50
C THR A 387 0.81 -21.90 -2.63
N LEU A 388 1.03 -20.58 -2.59
CA LEU A 388 0.54 -19.63 -3.61
C LEU A 388 1.64 -19.19 -4.59
N HIS A 389 2.88 -19.67 -4.43
CA HIS A 389 4.01 -19.23 -5.24
C HIS A 389 3.82 -19.48 -6.74
N SER A 390 3.23 -20.59 -7.13
CA SER A 390 2.99 -20.92 -8.54
C SER A 390 2.00 -19.97 -9.25
N ILE A 391 1.10 -19.34 -8.47
CA ILE A 391 0.07 -18.41 -8.97
C ILE A 391 0.50 -16.96 -8.81
N TYR A 392 1.14 -16.65 -7.68
CA TYR A 392 1.59 -15.32 -7.31
C TYR A 392 3.08 -15.31 -6.94
N PRO A 393 3.98 -15.60 -7.89
CA PRO A 393 5.41 -15.62 -7.60
C PRO A 393 5.92 -14.22 -7.22
N TYR A 394 6.86 -14.17 -6.26
CA TYR A 394 7.59 -12.95 -5.92
C TYR A 394 9.08 -13.20 -5.71
N HIS A 395 9.52 -14.45 -5.69
CA HIS A 395 10.92 -14.83 -5.78
C HIS A 395 11.30 -15.14 -7.23
N MET A 396 12.55 -14.87 -7.56
CA MET A 396 13.15 -15.23 -8.84
C MET A 396 14.54 -15.81 -8.59
N PRO A 397 15.05 -16.65 -9.51
CA PRO A 397 16.44 -17.13 -9.40
C PRO A 397 17.41 -15.96 -9.31
N THR A 398 18.25 -15.98 -8.29
CA THR A 398 19.32 -14.98 -8.12
C THR A 398 20.32 -15.09 -9.27
N PRO A 399 20.66 -13.99 -9.97
CA PRO A 399 21.73 -14.01 -10.95
C PRO A 399 23.06 -14.46 -10.32
N LYS A 400 23.87 -15.19 -11.09
CA LYS A 400 25.20 -15.65 -10.61
C LYS A 400 26.22 -14.52 -10.51
N GLU A 401 25.97 -13.41 -11.19
CA GLU A 401 26.86 -12.26 -11.25
C GLU A 401 26.60 -11.35 -10.05
N ALA A 402 27.68 -11.05 -9.31
CA ALA A 402 27.60 -10.07 -8.20
C ALA A 402 27.57 -8.64 -8.77
N ALA A 403 26.81 -7.76 -8.14
CA ALA A 403 26.86 -6.33 -8.47
C ALA A 403 28.15 -5.71 -7.93
N PRO A 404 28.93 -4.99 -8.76
CA PRO A 404 30.11 -4.29 -8.31
C PRO A 404 29.73 -3.12 -7.39
N GLU A 405 30.52 -2.88 -6.36
CA GLU A 405 30.34 -1.72 -5.49
C GLU A 405 30.87 -0.48 -6.20
N VAL A 406 30.00 0.50 -6.43
CA VAL A 406 30.35 1.81 -7.01
C VAL A 406 30.60 2.80 -5.89
N ARG A 407 31.63 3.63 -6.07
CA ARG A 407 31.90 4.80 -5.26
C ARG A 407 32.59 5.87 -6.10
N TRP A 408 32.01 7.04 -6.14
CA TRP A 408 32.60 8.19 -6.83
C TRP A 408 32.58 9.41 -5.90
N ASP A 409 33.76 9.96 -5.59
CA ASP A 409 33.99 11.09 -4.69
C ASP A 409 34.81 12.22 -5.35
N GLY A 410 34.75 12.29 -6.67
CA GLY A 410 35.55 13.20 -7.49
C GLY A 410 35.25 14.70 -7.39
N GLY A 411 34.40 15.08 -6.44
CA GLY A 411 34.06 16.46 -6.11
C GLY A 411 32.59 16.80 -6.29
N MET A 412 32.12 17.72 -5.49
CA MET A 412 30.74 18.23 -5.53
C MET A 412 30.60 19.28 -6.62
N VAL A 413 29.39 19.39 -7.16
CA VAL A 413 29.00 20.50 -8.01
C VAL A 413 28.96 21.77 -7.15
N ILE A 414 29.54 22.85 -7.68
CA ILE A 414 29.47 24.18 -7.07
C ILE A 414 28.03 24.67 -7.11
N ALA A 415 27.58 25.36 -6.06
CA ALA A 415 26.26 25.97 -6.03
C ALA A 415 26.02 26.90 -7.23
N SER A 416 24.76 27.06 -7.64
CA SER A 416 24.41 27.98 -8.73
C SER A 416 24.93 29.39 -8.49
N THR A 417 25.35 30.05 -9.55
CA THR A 417 25.73 31.47 -9.50
C THR A 417 24.53 32.39 -9.25
N GLU A 418 23.35 31.96 -9.69
CA GLU A 418 22.11 32.69 -9.44
C GLU A 418 21.47 32.23 -8.13
N LYS A 419 21.04 33.18 -7.29
CA LYS A 419 20.45 32.90 -5.98
C LYS A 419 19.00 33.30 -5.93
N PHE A 420 18.18 32.41 -5.34
CA PHE A 420 16.75 32.60 -5.20
C PHE A 420 16.31 32.27 -3.78
N ALA A 421 15.61 33.19 -3.13
CA ALA A 421 15.07 32.97 -1.78
C ALA A 421 14.08 31.78 -1.73
N LYS A 422 13.28 31.63 -2.78
CA LYS A 422 12.37 30.51 -3.00
C LYS A 422 12.46 30.08 -4.48
N PRO A 423 13.29 29.09 -4.82
CA PRO A 423 13.35 28.57 -6.20
C PRO A 423 11.96 28.09 -6.65
N ARG A 424 11.56 28.46 -7.87
CA ARG A 424 10.31 27.98 -8.48
C ARG A 424 10.53 26.59 -9.04
N VAL A 425 9.61 25.69 -8.75
CA VAL A 425 9.62 24.30 -9.22
C VAL A 425 8.37 24.07 -10.05
N LEU A 426 8.56 23.73 -11.32
CA LEU A 426 7.47 23.39 -12.21
C LEU A 426 7.26 21.88 -12.26
N ILE A 427 6.02 21.44 -12.02
CA ILE A 427 5.63 20.04 -11.94
C ILE A 427 4.55 19.77 -12.98
N PRO A 428 4.89 19.15 -14.14
CA PRO A 428 3.90 18.81 -15.15
C PRO A 428 3.04 17.61 -14.73
N VAL A 429 1.75 17.70 -14.98
CA VAL A 429 0.77 16.63 -14.73
C VAL A 429 0.15 16.22 -16.04
N PHE A 430 0.25 14.94 -16.35
CA PHE A 430 -0.34 14.29 -17.51
C PHE A 430 -1.48 13.37 -17.05
N PRO A 431 -2.42 13.00 -17.93
CA PRO A 431 -3.39 11.97 -17.61
C PRO A 431 -2.69 10.68 -17.11
N GLY A 432 -2.98 10.27 -15.88
CA GLY A 432 -2.33 9.12 -15.22
C GLY A 432 -1.15 9.46 -14.29
N THR A 433 -0.70 10.71 -14.21
CA THR A 433 0.22 11.16 -13.15
C THR A 433 -0.48 11.07 -11.79
N ASN A 434 0.25 10.64 -10.74
CA ASN A 434 -0.34 10.47 -9.40
C ASN A 434 0.56 10.88 -8.23
N CYS A 435 1.76 11.42 -8.49
CA CYS A 435 2.72 11.81 -7.44
C CYS A 435 2.99 13.32 -7.38
N GLU A 436 2.24 14.14 -8.12
CA GLU A 436 2.44 15.59 -8.21
C GLU A 436 2.30 16.30 -6.87
N TYR A 437 1.32 15.90 -6.05
CA TYR A 437 1.10 16.48 -4.73
C TYR A 437 2.20 16.09 -3.75
N ASP A 438 2.72 14.87 -3.82
CA ASP A 438 3.85 14.43 -3.00
C ASP A 438 5.10 15.23 -3.34
N VAL A 439 5.41 15.38 -4.63
CA VAL A 439 6.53 16.19 -5.12
C VAL A 439 6.38 17.65 -4.69
N ALA A 440 5.21 18.25 -4.89
CA ALA A 440 4.96 19.64 -4.49
C ALA A 440 5.13 19.83 -2.99
N ARG A 441 4.58 18.92 -2.18
CA ARG A 441 4.67 18.94 -0.72
C ARG A 441 6.12 18.90 -0.23
N VAL A 442 6.96 17.99 -0.79
CA VAL A 442 8.36 17.86 -0.34
C VAL A 442 9.19 19.08 -0.74
N PHE A 443 9.01 19.63 -1.94
CA PHE A 443 9.65 20.87 -2.34
C PHE A 443 9.24 22.08 -1.48
N ALA A 444 7.94 22.19 -1.16
CA ALA A 444 7.45 23.23 -0.26
C ALA A 444 8.05 23.08 1.16
N MET A 445 8.18 21.86 1.65
CA MET A 445 8.82 21.55 2.94
C MET A 445 10.29 22.04 2.97
N GLU A 446 11.00 21.93 1.86
CA GLU A 446 12.40 22.41 1.73
C GLU A 446 12.50 23.91 1.42
N GLY A 447 11.38 24.61 1.29
CA GLY A 447 11.32 26.06 1.11
C GLY A 447 11.45 26.52 -0.33
N ALA A 448 11.05 25.70 -1.29
CA ALA A 448 10.82 26.09 -2.68
C ALA A 448 9.38 26.59 -2.91
N ALA A 449 9.09 27.06 -4.12
CA ALA A 449 7.77 27.46 -4.58
C ALA A 449 7.30 26.49 -5.71
N PRO A 450 6.68 25.36 -5.37
CA PRO A 450 6.17 24.41 -6.37
C PRO A 450 4.92 24.97 -7.07
N GLU A 451 4.83 24.70 -8.37
CA GLU A 451 3.70 25.02 -9.22
C GLU A 451 3.32 23.76 -10.01
N ILE A 452 2.09 23.27 -9.81
CA ILE A 452 1.52 22.13 -10.54
C ILE A 452 0.90 22.65 -11.82
N PHE A 453 1.30 22.10 -12.97
CA PHE A 453 0.78 22.45 -14.30
C PHE A 453 0.09 21.25 -14.94
N VAL A 454 -1.22 21.32 -15.09
CA VAL A 454 -2.02 20.28 -15.74
C VAL A 454 -1.99 20.43 -17.25
N VAL A 455 -1.45 19.43 -17.94
CA VAL A 455 -1.43 19.38 -19.41
C VAL A 455 -2.82 19.01 -19.92
N ARG A 456 -3.44 19.91 -20.68
CA ARG A 456 -4.74 19.69 -21.31
C ARG A 456 -4.55 18.97 -22.64
N ASN A 457 -5.29 17.90 -22.87
CA ASN A 457 -5.14 17.05 -24.05
C ASN A 457 -6.44 16.56 -24.67
N ARG A 458 -7.56 17.22 -24.38
CA ARG A 458 -8.87 16.85 -24.94
C ARG A 458 -8.96 17.14 -26.45
N THR A 459 -8.16 18.10 -26.94
CA THR A 459 -8.04 18.47 -28.36
C THR A 459 -6.59 18.74 -28.73
N SER A 460 -6.24 18.66 -30.03
CA SER A 460 -4.92 19.02 -30.52
C SER A 460 -4.54 20.47 -30.21
N ALA A 461 -5.51 21.40 -30.27
CA ALA A 461 -5.31 22.79 -29.91
C ALA A 461 -4.91 22.96 -28.43
N GLU A 462 -5.57 22.25 -27.53
CA GLU A 462 -5.24 22.27 -26.10
C GLU A 462 -3.83 21.72 -25.82
N ILE A 463 -3.37 20.72 -26.56
CA ILE A 463 -1.99 20.21 -26.44
C ILE A 463 -0.98 21.31 -26.86
N GLU A 464 -1.23 21.97 -27.98
CA GLU A 464 -0.35 23.07 -28.46
C GLU A 464 -0.34 24.27 -27.50
N GLU A 465 -1.49 24.66 -26.98
CA GLU A 465 -1.61 25.71 -25.96
C GLU A 465 -0.87 25.33 -24.68
N SER A 466 -1.06 24.10 -24.22
CA SER A 466 -0.37 23.58 -23.03
C SER A 466 1.15 23.55 -23.24
N ALA A 467 1.63 23.15 -24.42
CA ALA A 467 3.05 23.11 -24.70
C ALA A 467 3.68 24.52 -24.69
N LYS A 468 2.99 25.52 -25.27
CA LYS A 468 3.45 26.92 -25.22
C LYS A 468 3.46 27.48 -23.80
N ALA A 469 2.35 27.30 -23.06
CA ALA A 469 2.24 27.76 -21.68
C ALA A 469 3.26 27.10 -20.77
N PHE A 470 3.51 25.80 -20.95
CA PHE A 470 4.52 25.06 -20.19
C PHE A 470 5.93 25.56 -20.48
N ALA A 471 6.26 25.81 -21.76
CA ALA A 471 7.54 26.39 -22.16
C ALA A 471 7.78 27.76 -21.51
N ASP A 472 6.75 28.62 -21.46
CA ASP A 472 6.83 29.95 -20.82
C ASP A 472 7.04 29.83 -19.30
N LEU A 473 6.41 28.85 -18.65
CA LEU A 473 6.62 28.56 -17.24
C LEU A 473 8.02 27.97 -16.95
N ILE A 474 8.56 27.12 -17.83
CA ILE A 474 9.95 26.63 -17.72
C ILE A 474 10.92 27.82 -17.70
N ARG A 475 10.76 28.82 -18.60
CA ARG A 475 11.60 30.02 -18.65
C ARG A 475 11.57 30.85 -17.36
N GLN A 476 10.52 30.70 -16.54
CA GLN A 476 10.37 31.38 -15.25
C GLN A 476 10.78 30.51 -14.04
N SER A 477 11.07 29.24 -14.26
CA SER A 477 11.36 28.28 -13.20
C SER A 477 12.86 27.96 -13.15
N GLN A 478 13.33 27.52 -11.99
CA GLN A 478 14.70 27.06 -11.75
C GLN A 478 14.80 25.53 -11.79
N ILE A 479 13.70 24.86 -11.47
CA ILE A 479 13.64 23.41 -11.39
C ILE A 479 12.43 22.92 -12.18
N VAL A 480 12.59 21.85 -12.95
CA VAL A 480 11.50 21.06 -13.52
C VAL A 480 11.52 19.65 -12.91
N SER A 481 10.46 19.26 -12.25
CA SER A 481 10.35 17.96 -11.61
C SER A 481 9.23 17.15 -12.26
N VAL A 482 9.59 16.07 -12.96
CA VAL A 482 8.64 15.19 -13.64
C VAL A 482 8.25 14.06 -12.69
N PRO A 483 7.00 14.04 -12.19
CA PRO A 483 6.57 13.10 -11.17
C PRO A 483 6.35 11.68 -11.71
N GLY A 484 6.14 10.75 -10.79
CA GLY A 484 5.71 9.39 -11.07
C GLY A 484 4.23 9.28 -11.40
N GLY A 485 3.85 8.10 -11.85
CA GLY A 485 2.50 7.75 -12.26
C GLY A 485 2.49 6.78 -13.43
N PHE A 486 1.39 6.79 -14.18
CA PHE A 486 1.15 5.95 -15.35
C PHE A 486 0.63 6.80 -16.50
N SER A 487 1.48 7.71 -16.99
CA SER A 487 1.08 8.71 -18.00
C SER A 487 0.59 8.06 -19.29
N GLY A 488 -0.62 8.41 -19.72
CA GLY A 488 -1.26 7.81 -20.87
C GLY A 488 -1.69 6.35 -20.67
N GLY A 489 -1.73 5.86 -19.40
CA GLY A 489 -2.09 4.49 -19.05
C GLY A 489 -0.95 3.48 -19.20
N ASP A 490 0.29 3.92 -19.39
CA ASP A 490 1.46 3.08 -19.66
C ASP A 490 1.15 1.99 -20.70
N GLU A 491 0.75 2.46 -21.89
CA GLU A 491 0.38 1.61 -23.01
C GLU A 491 1.45 0.54 -23.32
N PRO A 492 1.03 -0.63 -23.90
CA PRO A 492 1.82 -1.87 -23.88
C PRO A 492 3.23 -1.79 -24.47
N ASP A 493 3.58 -0.73 -25.14
CA ASP A 493 4.91 -0.57 -25.72
C ASP A 493 5.87 0.33 -24.94
N GLY A 494 5.60 0.55 -23.67
CA GLY A 494 6.53 1.22 -22.76
C GLY A 494 6.05 2.53 -22.15
N SER A 495 6.41 2.67 -20.88
CA SER A 495 6.02 3.78 -20.01
C SER A 495 6.69 5.10 -20.39
N GLY A 496 6.04 6.22 -20.09
CA GLY A 496 6.57 7.56 -20.25
C GLY A 496 6.53 8.11 -21.69
N LYS A 497 5.93 7.43 -22.67
CA LYS A 497 5.85 7.86 -24.07
C LYS A 497 5.10 9.18 -24.24
N PHE A 498 3.99 9.34 -23.52
CA PHE A 498 3.18 10.55 -23.61
C PHE A 498 3.96 11.78 -23.13
N ILE A 499 4.67 11.66 -22.02
CA ILE A 499 5.58 12.70 -21.50
C ILE A 499 6.68 12.98 -22.54
N THR A 500 7.33 11.93 -23.07
CA THR A 500 8.40 12.04 -24.08
C THR A 500 7.93 12.79 -25.34
N ALA A 501 6.74 12.46 -25.86
CA ALA A 501 6.18 13.13 -27.02
C ALA A 501 5.93 14.63 -26.75
N PHE A 502 5.39 14.96 -25.58
CA PHE A 502 5.14 16.34 -25.19
C PHE A 502 6.44 17.15 -25.05
N PHE A 503 7.47 16.59 -24.41
CA PHE A 503 8.76 17.25 -24.24
C PHE A 503 9.54 17.40 -25.56
N ARG A 504 9.26 16.58 -26.58
CA ARG A 504 9.82 16.72 -27.93
C ARG A 504 9.12 17.78 -28.79
N SER A 505 8.05 18.43 -28.28
CA SER A 505 7.50 19.59 -28.99
C SER A 505 8.55 20.72 -29.03
N PRO A 506 8.67 21.44 -30.18
CA PRO A 506 9.78 22.40 -30.36
C PRO A 506 9.89 23.44 -29.24
N ALA A 507 8.76 24.02 -28.83
CA ALA A 507 8.74 25.06 -27.78
C ALA A 507 9.23 24.52 -26.42
N VAL A 508 8.82 23.30 -26.04
CA VAL A 508 9.24 22.68 -24.77
C VAL A 508 10.69 22.23 -24.82
N THR A 509 11.11 21.60 -25.95
CA THR A 509 12.52 21.22 -26.15
C THR A 509 13.45 22.43 -26.01
N GLU A 510 13.14 23.55 -26.69
CA GLU A 510 13.93 24.76 -26.61
C GLU A 510 14.01 25.31 -25.18
N ALA A 511 12.88 25.40 -24.49
CA ALA A 511 12.82 25.92 -23.12
C ALA A 511 13.60 25.02 -22.12
N VAL A 512 13.52 23.69 -22.27
CA VAL A 512 14.30 22.73 -21.44
C VAL A 512 15.80 22.87 -21.71
N MET A 513 16.19 22.96 -22.98
CA MET A 513 17.60 23.10 -23.31
C MET A 513 18.17 24.46 -22.86
N GLU A 514 17.38 25.53 -22.94
CA GLU A 514 17.72 26.85 -22.39
C GLU A 514 17.90 26.77 -20.86
N LEU A 515 16.97 26.13 -20.14
CA LEU A 515 17.04 25.92 -18.69
C LEU A 515 18.35 25.22 -18.32
N LEU A 516 18.67 24.13 -19.00
CA LEU A 516 19.83 23.27 -18.64
C LEU A 516 21.19 23.84 -19.12
N LYS A 517 21.25 24.48 -20.28
CA LYS A 517 22.52 24.92 -20.87
C LYS A 517 22.89 26.37 -20.53
N ASN A 518 21.88 27.24 -20.36
CA ASN A 518 22.12 28.69 -20.26
C ASN A 518 21.74 29.28 -18.89
N ARG A 519 20.82 28.62 -18.13
CA ARG A 519 20.27 29.18 -16.91
C ARG A 519 20.62 28.37 -15.66
N ASP A 520 21.58 27.47 -15.77
CA ASP A 520 22.06 26.64 -14.65
C ASP A 520 20.93 25.88 -13.91
N GLY A 521 19.88 25.49 -14.68
CA GLY A 521 18.68 24.88 -14.15
C GLY A 521 18.85 23.41 -13.75
N LEU A 522 17.94 22.93 -12.91
CA LEU A 522 17.88 21.54 -12.46
C LEU A 522 16.64 20.84 -13.03
N MET A 523 16.79 19.55 -13.30
CA MET A 523 15.66 18.71 -13.71
C MET A 523 15.75 17.33 -13.05
N ASN A 524 14.61 16.80 -12.59
CA ASN A 524 14.56 15.40 -12.16
C ASN A 524 13.32 14.68 -12.69
N GLY A 525 13.42 13.35 -12.74
CA GLY A 525 12.33 12.45 -13.05
C GLY A 525 12.28 11.31 -12.04
N ILE A 526 11.08 11.05 -11.51
CA ILE A 526 10.84 10.00 -10.54
C ILE A 526 9.97 8.94 -11.20
N CYS A 527 10.36 7.67 -11.13
CA CYS A 527 9.61 6.53 -11.65
C CYS A 527 9.19 6.77 -13.13
N ASN A 528 7.93 7.06 -13.43
CA ASN A 528 7.44 7.40 -14.76
C ASN A 528 8.15 8.63 -15.37
N GLY A 529 8.48 9.62 -14.55
CA GLY A 529 9.31 10.75 -14.97
C GLY A 529 10.72 10.31 -15.39
N PHE A 530 11.36 9.41 -14.66
CA PHE A 530 12.68 8.89 -15.06
C PHE A 530 12.60 8.07 -16.34
N GLN A 531 11.54 7.28 -16.55
CA GLN A 531 11.30 6.57 -17.81
C GLN A 531 11.21 7.53 -19.00
N ALA A 532 10.61 8.71 -18.81
CA ALA A 532 10.56 9.74 -19.83
C ALA A 532 11.95 10.40 -20.04
N LEU A 533 12.68 10.75 -18.97
CA LEU A 533 13.98 11.38 -19.09
C LEU A 533 15.00 10.51 -19.83
N ILE A 534 15.00 9.20 -19.60
CA ILE A 534 15.94 8.29 -20.30
C ILE A 534 15.57 8.15 -21.78
N LYS A 535 14.27 8.12 -22.13
CA LYS A 535 13.80 8.09 -23.52
C LYS A 535 14.03 9.41 -24.26
N LEU A 536 14.18 10.51 -23.54
CA LEU A 536 14.55 11.81 -24.10
C LEU A 536 16.08 11.95 -24.29
N GLY A 537 16.89 11.11 -23.62
CA GLY A 537 18.34 11.26 -23.58
C GLY A 537 18.83 12.26 -22.53
N LEU A 538 17.94 12.92 -21.81
CA LEU A 538 18.27 13.85 -20.73
C LEU A 538 19.11 13.17 -19.63
N VAL A 539 18.90 11.91 -19.39
CA VAL A 539 19.85 11.01 -18.76
C VAL A 539 20.08 9.83 -19.71
N PRO A 540 21.34 9.42 -19.96
CA PRO A 540 22.58 9.88 -19.32
C PRO A 540 23.29 11.05 -20.03
N TYR A 541 22.73 11.67 -21.09
CA TYR A 541 23.47 12.58 -21.97
C TYR A 541 23.38 14.07 -21.60
N GLY A 542 22.34 14.48 -20.82
CA GLY A 542 22.14 15.88 -20.40
C GLY A 542 21.51 16.77 -21.48
N GLU A 543 20.95 16.17 -22.52
CA GLU A 543 20.27 16.88 -23.62
C GLU A 543 19.21 15.98 -24.27
N ILE A 544 18.23 16.60 -24.93
CA ILE A 544 17.21 15.88 -25.68
C ILE A 544 17.81 15.43 -27.01
N VAL A 545 17.94 14.10 -27.16
CA VAL A 545 18.52 13.45 -28.35
C VAL A 545 17.66 12.28 -28.82
N ASP A 546 17.92 11.82 -30.03
CA ASP A 546 17.33 10.59 -30.54
C ASP A 546 18.09 9.37 -29.97
N ILE A 547 17.35 8.56 -29.23
CA ILE A 547 17.87 7.36 -28.56
C ILE A 547 18.09 6.25 -29.59
N LYS A 548 19.22 5.56 -29.48
CA LYS A 548 19.60 4.40 -30.31
C LYS A 548 19.16 3.10 -29.60
N ALA A 549 19.11 2.01 -30.36
CA ALA A 549 18.67 0.71 -29.87
C ALA A 549 19.56 0.11 -28.76
N ASP A 550 20.83 0.50 -28.71
CA ASP A 550 21.84 0.05 -27.77
C ASP A 550 22.09 1.03 -26.61
N ASP A 551 21.41 2.17 -26.57
CA ASP A 551 21.54 3.13 -25.46
C ASP A 551 20.99 2.58 -24.14
N PRO A 552 21.49 3.07 -22.99
CA PRO A 552 20.94 2.73 -21.70
C PRO A 552 19.44 3.02 -21.64
N THR A 553 18.66 2.10 -21.07
CA THR A 553 17.20 2.23 -21.04
C THR A 553 16.59 1.68 -19.77
N LEU A 554 15.31 2.00 -19.56
CA LEU A 554 14.44 1.36 -18.58
C LEU A 554 13.43 0.48 -19.32
N THR A 555 13.23 -0.75 -18.82
CA THR A 555 12.34 -1.73 -19.43
C THR A 555 11.59 -2.53 -18.36
N PHE A 556 10.80 -3.50 -18.80
CA PHE A 556 9.98 -4.35 -17.91
C PHE A 556 10.79 -4.97 -16.77
N ASN A 557 10.21 -5.00 -15.59
CA ASN A 557 10.74 -5.75 -14.45
C ASN A 557 11.00 -7.20 -14.86
N LYS A 558 12.08 -7.80 -14.35
CA LYS A 558 12.44 -9.18 -14.68
C LYS A 558 11.35 -10.18 -14.31
N ILE A 559 10.58 -9.89 -13.27
CA ILE A 559 9.43 -10.72 -12.85
C ILE A 559 8.23 -10.61 -13.79
N GLY A 560 8.22 -9.68 -14.76
CA GLY A 560 7.16 -9.53 -15.77
C GLY A 560 5.85 -8.93 -15.26
N ARG A 561 5.86 -8.26 -14.12
CA ARG A 561 4.67 -7.61 -13.54
C ARG A 561 5.02 -6.38 -12.70
N HIS A 562 3.97 -5.62 -12.35
CA HIS A 562 4.08 -4.56 -11.34
C HIS A 562 4.56 -5.12 -9.99
N GLN A 563 5.40 -4.36 -9.31
CA GLN A 563 5.92 -4.70 -8.00
C GLN A 563 5.97 -3.46 -7.11
N SER A 564 5.36 -3.57 -5.93
CA SER A 564 5.36 -2.54 -4.89
C SER A 564 5.99 -3.11 -3.61
N THR A 565 7.06 -2.48 -3.13
CA THR A 565 7.80 -2.89 -1.93
C THR A 565 8.67 -1.74 -1.44
N MET A 566 9.23 -1.85 -0.24
CA MET A 566 10.29 -0.94 0.18
C MET A 566 11.65 -1.50 -0.24
N VAL A 567 12.49 -0.64 -0.77
CA VAL A 567 13.87 -0.99 -1.17
C VAL A 567 14.89 -0.18 -0.39
N ARG A 568 16.07 -0.72 -0.22
CA ARG A 568 17.23 0.00 0.33
C ARG A 568 18.09 0.49 -0.82
N THR A 569 18.36 1.79 -0.85
CA THR A 569 19.19 2.43 -1.87
C THR A 569 20.37 3.13 -1.22
N LYS A 570 21.56 2.92 -1.76
CA LYS A 570 22.83 3.52 -1.30
C LYS A 570 23.25 4.62 -2.24
N VAL A 571 23.54 5.80 -1.71
CA VAL A 571 24.11 6.90 -2.49
C VAL A 571 25.57 6.59 -2.80
N VAL A 572 25.94 6.52 -4.09
CA VAL A 572 27.28 6.08 -4.51
C VAL A 572 28.08 7.15 -5.25
N SER A 573 27.49 8.32 -5.46
CA SER A 573 28.15 9.47 -6.09
C SER A 573 27.75 10.78 -5.40
N ASN A 574 28.69 11.72 -5.29
CA ASN A 574 28.46 13.08 -4.83
C ASN A 574 28.55 14.12 -5.97
N ARG A 575 28.45 13.69 -7.24
CA ARG A 575 28.54 14.57 -8.41
C ARG A 575 27.38 15.55 -8.54
N SER A 576 26.18 15.06 -8.24
CA SER A 576 24.94 15.79 -8.51
C SER A 576 24.60 16.81 -7.42
N PRO A 577 24.15 18.04 -7.75
CA PRO A 577 23.58 18.97 -6.78
C PRO A 577 22.38 18.37 -6.02
N TRP A 578 21.62 17.48 -6.64
CA TRP A 578 20.53 16.76 -5.98
C TRP A 578 20.99 15.93 -4.78
N LEU A 579 22.23 15.43 -4.81
CA LEU A 579 22.80 14.56 -3.77
C LEU A 579 23.66 15.31 -2.74
N SER A 580 23.79 16.64 -2.87
CA SER A 580 24.70 17.45 -2.02
C SER A 580 24.40 17.41 -0.53
N GLU A 581 23.13 17.09 -0.15
CA GLU A 581 22.72 16.94 1.25
C GLU A 581 22.62 15.45 1.67
N CYS A 582 22.87 14.52 0.76
CA CYS A 582 22.95 13.10 1.05
C CYS A 582 24.37 12.71 1.46
N GLU A 583 24.50 11.84 2.44
CA GLU A 583 25.79 11.26 2.81
C GLU A 583 26.24 10.27 1.74
N LEU A 584 27.49 10.41 1.25
CA LEU A 584 28.08 9.44 0.34
C LEU A 584 28.29 8.10 1.03
N GLY A 585 27.63 7.05 0.55
CA GLY A 585 27.51 5.75 1.21
C GLY A 585 26.29 5.63 2.11
N GLY A 586 25.52 6.71 2.31
CA GLY A 586 24.27 6.69 3.08
C GLY A 586 23.25 5.77 2.45
N VAL A 587 22.59 4.95 3.30
CA VAL A 587 21.54 3.99 2.90
C VAL A 587 20.18 4.51 3.34
N TYR A 588 19.25 4.53 2.40
CA TYR A 588 17.87 5.00 2.62
C TYR A 588 16.87 3.91 2.23
N THR A 589 15.78 3.84 2.97
CA THR A 589 14.68 2.90 2.71
C THR A 589 13.51 3.66 2.11
N VAL A 590 13.20 3.41 0.85
CA VAL A 590 12.23 4.18 0.05
C VAL A 590 11.26 3.25 -0.66
N GLY A 591 10.05 3.74 -0.96
CA GLY A 591 9.04 2.98 -1.69
C GLY A 591 9.43 2.77 -3.15
N LEU A 592 9.13 1.59 -3.68
CA LEU A 592 9.28 1.26 -5.09
C LEU A 592 7.94 0.72 -5.59
N SER A 593 7.45 1.22 -6.75
CA SER A 593 6.15 0.82 -7.30
C SER A 593 6.13 1.05 -8.81
N HIS A 594 6.36 -0.01 -9.59
CA HIS A 594 6.37 0.06 -11.06
C HIS A 594 6.35 -1.33 -11.72
N GLY A 595 5.93 -1.39 -12.98
CA GLY A 595 6.04 -2.56 -13.86
C GLY A 595 7.26 -2.52 -14.78
N GLU A 596 7.76 -1.31 -15.06
CA GLU A 596 8.91 -1.03 -15.92
C GLU A 596 9.93 -0.14 -15.20
N GLY A 597 10.91 -0.72 -14.56
CA GLY A 597 11.94 0.03 -13.81
C GLY A 597 13.32 -0.61 -13.89
N ARG A 598 13.44 -1.65 -14.71
CA ARG A 598 14.70 -2.35 -14.90
C ARG A 598 15.66 -1.53 -15.77
N PHE A 599 16.70 -0.98 -15.15
CA PHE A 599 17.78 -0.33 -15.86
C PHE A 599 18.64 -1.38 -16.59
N VAL A 600 18.89 -1.14 -17.88
CA VAL A 600 19.71 -2.01 -18.74
C VAL A 600 20.76 -1.17 -19.46
N CYS A 601 22.01 -1.60 -19.38
CA CYS A 601 23.12 -1.04 -20.12
C CYS A 601 24.19 -2.12 -20.40
N SER A 602 25.07 -1.89 -21.38
CA SER A 602 26.23 -2.73 -21.62
C SER A 602 27.31 -2.52 -20.55
N GLU A 603 28.25 -3.46 -20.45
CA GLU A 603 29.41 -3.34 -19.54
C GLU A 603 30.24 -2.07 -19.81
N LYS A 604 30.44 -1.73 -21.08
CA LYS A 604 31.16 -0.50 -21.48
C LYS A 604 30.41 0.74 -21.00
N GLN A 605 29.09 0.82 -21.23
CA GLN A 605 28.30 1.96 -20.81
C GLN A 605 28.26 2.08 -19.26
N PHE A 606 28.18 0.95 -18.56
CA PHE A 606 28.30 0.96 -17.11
C PHE A 606 29.65 1.52 -16.64
N ALA A 607 30.74 1.06 -17.24
CA ALA A 607 32.11 1.57 -16.94
C ALA A 607 32.24 3.08 -17.21
N ASP A 608 31.67 3.54 -18.31
CA ASP A 608 31.66 4.97 -18.67
C ASP A 608 30.84 5.80 -17.66
N LEU A 609 29.67 5.32 -17.26
CA LEU A 609 28.83 5.98 -16.25
C LEU A 609 29.50 6.03 -14.87
N VAL A 610 30.20 4.97 -14.48
CA VAL A 610 30.99 4.93 -13.22
C VAL A 610 32.15 5.93 -13.29
N ALA A 611 32.91 5.93 -14.36
CA ALA A 611 34.08 6.81 -14.54
C ALA A 611 33.68 8.31 -14.51
N ASN A 612 32.47 8.60 -15.00
CA ASN A 612 31.94 9.96 -15.02
C ASN A 612 31.17 10.34 -13.73
N GLY A 613 31.06 9.42 -12.77
CA GLY A 613 30.30 9.65 -11.53
C GLY A 613 28.77 9.77 -11.72
N GLN A 614 28.24 9.25 -12.83
CA GLN A 614 26.83 9.36 -13.21
C GLN A 614 25.92 8.32 -12.55
N ILE A 615 26.47 7.25 -11.95
CA ILE A 615 25.68 6.33 -11.12
C ILE A 615 25.40 7.03 -9.79
N ALA A 616 24.17 7.41 -9.54
CA ALA A 616 23.74 8.16 -8.37
C ALA A 616 23.53 7.23 -7.16
N SER A 617 22.87 6.10 -7.37
CA SER A 617 22.49 5.15 -6.33
C SER A 617 22.42 3.71 -6.84
N GLN A 618 22.64 2.76 -5.91
CA GLN A 618 22.51 1.33 -6.14
C GLN A 618 21.53 0.71 -5.16
N TYR A 619 20.80 -0.33 -5.59
CA TYR A 619 20.05 -1.21 -4.71
C TYR A 619 21.01 -2.02 -3.84
N VAL A 620 20.73 -2.10 -2.54
CA VAL A 620 21.60 -2.78 -1.57
C VAL A 620 20.82 -3.74 -0.68
N ASP A 621 21.50 -4.78 -0.21
CA ASP A 621 21.01 -5.73 0.79
C ASP A 621 20.93 -5.12 2.20
N LEU A 622 20.60 -5.96 3.18
CA LEU A 622 20.52 -5.54 4.58
C LEU A 622 21.87 -5.10 5.18
N ALA A 623 22.98 -5.56 4.60
CA ALA A 623 24.34 -5.16 5.00
C ALA A 623 24.84 -3.91 4.27
N GLY A 624 24.02 -3.32 3.38
CA GLY A 624 24.40 -2.16 2.58
C GLY A 624 25.34 -2.47 1.41
N LYS A 625 25.38 -3.73 0.96
CA LYS A 625 26.16 -4.16 -0.22
C LYS A 625 25.23 -4.22 -1.43
N PRO A 626 25.72 -3.79 -2.62
CA PRO A 626 24.95 -3.92 -3.86
C PRO A 626 24.53 -5.37 -4.10
N SER A 627 23.25 -5.57 -4.45
CA SER A 627 22.70 -6.92 -4.61
C SER A 627 21.94 -7.08 -5.92
N MET A 628 22.09 -8.26 -6.52
CA MET A 628 21.32 -8.70 -7.68
C MET A 628 20.15 -9.60 -7.31
N GLU A 629 19.97 -9.91 -6.03
CA GLU A 629 18.83 -10.68 -5.53
C GLU A 629 17.53 -9.87 -5.67
N VAL A 630 16.47 -10.54 -6.08
CA VAL A 630 15.17 -9.88 -6.34
C VAL A 630 14.55 -9.25 -5.10
N ASP A 631 14.87 -9.78 -3.92
CA ASP A 631 14.39 -9.21 -2.64
C ASP A 631 14.98 -7.81 -2.37
N TYR A 632 16.12 -7.49 -2.95
CA TYR A 632 16.80 -6.21 -2.78
C TYR A 632 16.86 -5.38 -4.07
N ASN A 633 16.85 -6.01 -5.24
CA ASN A 633 16.81 -5.42 -6.57
C ASN A 633 15.58 -5.94 -7.35
N PRO A 634 14.38 -5.51 -6.95
CA PRO A 634 13.13 -6.16 -7.38
C PRO A 634 12.86 -6.10 -8.87
N ASN A 635 13.34 -5.06 -9.55
CA ASN A 635 13.19 -4.93 -11.00
C ASN A 635 14.24 -5.71 -11.82
N GLY A 636 15.33 -6.15 -11.18
CA GLY A 636 16.44 -6.84 -11.83
C GLY A 636 17.35 -5.93 -12.64
N SER A 637 17.53 -4.67 -12.21
CA SER A 637 18.42 -3.68 -12.84
C SER A 637 19.86 -4.17 -12.92
N SER A 638 20.50 -3.91 -14.07
CA SER A 638 21.90 -4.21 -14.32
C SER A 638 22.79 -3.55 -13.26
N TYR A 639 23.73 -4.30 -12.71
CA TYR A 639 24.71 -3.82 -11.71
C TYR A 639 24.06 -3.19 -10.45
N ALA A 640 22.83 -3.56 -10.15
CA ALA A 640 22.01 -2.97 -9.09
C ALA A 640 21.82 -1.44 -9.20
N VAL A 641 21.94 -0.85 -10.38
CA VAL A 641 21.74 0.59 -10.60
C VAL A 641 20.28 0.96 -10.34
N GLU A 642 20.08 1.98 -9.50
CA GLU A 642 18.73 2.44 -9.11
C GLU A 642 18.43 3.85 -9.64
N GLY A 643 19.48 4.72 -9.73
CA GLY A 643 19.36 6.06 -10.24
C GLY A 643 20.65 6.52 -10.95
N ILE A 644 20.47 7.38 -11.94
CA ILE A 644 21.58 7.95 -12.74
C ILE A 644 21.41 9.45 -12.94
N THR A 645 22.50 10.12 -13.32
CA THR A 645 22.50 11.56 -13.63
C THR A 645 23.02 11.86 -15.04
N SER A 646 22.79 13.11 -15.49
CA SER A 646 23.54 13.69 -16.62
C SER A 646 25.03 13.83 -16.29
N PRO A 647 25.92 14.06 -17.32
CA PRO A 647 27.35 14.21 -17.09
C PRO A 647 27.73 15.37 -16.17
N ASP A 648 26.93 16.43 -16.13
CA ASP A 648 27.08 17.57 -15.22
C ASP A 648 26.31 17.43 -13.89
N GLY A 649 25.57 16.34 -13.70
CA GLY A 649 24.81 16.02 -12.51
C GLY A 649 23.52 16.81 -12.31
N ARG A 650 23.14 17.72 -13.23
CA ARG A 650 21.96 18.60 -13.06
C ARG A 650 20.65 17.94 -13.41
N VAL A 651 20.66 16.94 -14.30
CA VAL A 651 19.51 16.10 -14.55
C VAL A 651 19.66 14.80 -13.75
N PHE A 652 18.63 14.41 -13.04
CA PHE A 652 18.63 13.26 -12.14
C PHE A 652 17.41 12.37 -12.37
N GLY A 653 17.61 11.08 -12.55
CA GLY A 653 16.55 10.09 -12.69
C GLY A 653 16.68 8.94 -11.68
N LYS A 654 15.57 8.57 -11.07
CA LYS A 654 15.50 7.54 -10.02
C LYS A 654 14.16 6.80 -10.07
N MET A 655 14.17 5.47 -9.90
CA MET A 655 12.95 4.68 -9.95
C MET A 655 12.19 4.64 -8.63
N ALA A 656 12.88 4.61 -7.51
CA ALA A 656 12.23 4.60 -6.20
C ALA A 656 11.69 5.98 -5.81
N HIS A 657 10.56 5.98 -5.10
CA HIS A 657 9.77 7.14 -4.73
C HIS A 657 10.26 7.79 -3.42
N PHE A 658 11.21 8.68 -3.49
CA PHE A 658 11.75 9.42 -2.35
C PHE A 658 10.92 10.66 -1.97
N GLU A 659 9.95 11.05 -2.81
CA GLU A 659 8.96 12.09 -2.54
C GLU A 659 7.83 11.60 -1.63
N ARG A 660 7.59 10.29 -1.56
CA ARG A 660 6.53 9.68 -0.75
C ARG A 660 6.95 9.58 0.71
N PHE A 661 7.35 10.70 1.29
CA PHE A 661 7.76 10.80 2.67
C PHE A 661 6.93 11.83 3.44
N SER A 662 6.51 11.45 4.64
CA SER A 662 6.06 12.37 5.69
C SER A 662 6.44 11.79 7.05
N GLU A 663 6.41 12.61 8.09
CA GLU A 663 6.77 12.17 9.44
C GLU A 663 5.85 11.04 9.93
N GLY A 664 6.44 9.95 10.42
CA GLY A 664 5.73 8.80 11.00
C GLY A 664 5.19 7.78 10.01
N VAL A 665 5.47 7.88 8.70
CA VAL A 665 5.11 6.84 7.72
C VAL A 665 6.01 5.61 7.81
N TYR A 666 5.50 4.47 7.30
CA TYR A 666 6.24 3.19 7.18
C TYR A 666 6.83 2.70 8.50
N ARG A 667 6.06 2.82 9.61
CA ARG A 667 6.53 2.52 10.97
C ARG A 667 6.93 1.06 11.18
N ASN A 668 6.34 0.15 10.42
CA ASN A 668 6.64 -1.28 10.47
C ASN A 668 7.83 -1.69 9.59
N ILE A 669 8.61 -0.74 9.06
CA ILE A 669 9.82 -1.01 8.26
C ILE A 669 11.01 -0.28 8.90
N GLU A 670 12.17 -0.91 8.95
CA GLU A 670 13.41 -0.30 9.40
C GLU A 670 14.04 0.66 8.39
N GLY A 671 14.99 1.48 8.85
CA GLY A 671 15.87 2.32 8.05
C GLY A 671 15.41 3.78 7.92
N HIS A 672 16.26 4.59 7.32
CA HIS A 672 16.04 6.01 7.10
C HIS A 672 15.09 6.23 5.92
N LYS A 673 13.92 6.85 6.17
CA LYS A 673 12.87 7.06 5.17
C LYS A 673 13.03 8.39 4.43
N TYR A 674 13.61 9.39 5.07
CA TYR A 674 13.84 10.70 4.47
C TYR A 674 15.18 10.73 3.74
N GLN A 675 15.13 10.89 2.41
CA GLN A 675 16.30 11.08 1.56
C GLN A 675 16.36 12.56 1.14
N PRO A 676 17.38 13.35 1.56
CA PRO A 676 17.37 14.80 1.43
C PRO A 676 17.74 15.30 0.01
N ILE A 677 17.24 14.65 -1.03
CA ILE A 677 17.47 14.98 -2.44
C ILE A 677 16.86 16.33 -2.79
N PHE A 678 15.62 16.58 -2.40
CA PHE A 678 14.93 17.85 -2.66
C PHE A 678 15.62 19.02 -1.92
N LYS A 679 16.11 18.76 -0.71
CA LYS A 679 16.89 19.73 0.07
C LYS A 679 18.18 20.12 -0.69
N GLY A 680 18.88 19.14 -1.28
CA GLY A 680 20.07 19.39 -2.11
C GLY A 680 19.75 20.32 -3.29
N ALA A 681 18.69 20.02 -4.04
CA ALA A 681 18.24 20.83 -5.17
C ALA A 681 17.88 22.27 -4.77
N VAL A 682 17.17 22.44 -3.67
CA VAL A 682 16.80 23.80 -3.18
C VAL A 682 18.01 24.57 -2.67
N LYS A 683 18.94 23.88 -1.97
CA LYS A 683 20.17 24.49 -1.46
C LYS A 683 21.11 24.95 -2.58
N TYR A 684 21.07 24.30 -3.74
CA TYR A 684 21.85 24.68 -4.92
C TYR A 684 21.63 26.15 -5.30
N TYR A 685 20.41 26.69 -5.10
CA TYR A 685 20.04 28.07 -5.41
C TYR A 685 20.06 29.00 -4.17
N LYS A 686 20.27 28.52 -2.98
CA LYS A 686 20.41 29.32 -1.76
C LYS A 686 21.89 29.51 -1.41
#